data_6c6e69650a2991318896623bcb12df7e
#
_entry.id   6c6e69650a2991318896623bcb12df7e
#
_cell.length_a   1.000
_cell.length_b   1.000
_cell.length_c   1.000
_cell.angle_alpha   90.00
_cell.angle_beta   90.00
_cell.angle_gamma   90.00
#
_symmetry.space_group_name_H-M   'P 1'
#
loop_
_entity.id
_entity.type
_entity.pdbx_description
1 polymer ?
#
loop_
_entity_poly.entity_id
_entity_poly.type
_entity_poly.pdbx_seq_one_letter_code
_entity_poly.pdbx_strand_id
1 'polypeptide(L)'
;MNLPKGRFIRLHWFLLVLLAASLGNLALAQKSVERAAQNPRHIDGLSMGGPLDLGSRWLAHQGDDPQWAQPGFDDSQWQVFDIGVPPIQQGMQNVSDLWFRTHVQVPAGARHLALMLTATGGSAEIFVNGQRLAQWGSFSADGDTRFTNMWVGAIPDAALGSSDLTIAMRFDAGNFSHHGDFPAAGMTAISKALLGPAREIRETAALQDFRNFTSNATNLTLVLLVFVITVALALTVRNEPEYRVLAVAIAAMAVEQVLDLARLVFNVPATLGLTLFQSLLGLVGTIALIEFVRVVLGLRRSRWFTAYYAVLLLLPIGSVFSFYWFPTHSIGSAVNVVVSLLFQIIHAPASMGLPLLALWVAWRKRNTDAWLLSVPLMVNASFEYYSFTVYLLYVTHAVSANAVMSAGQTPIRAFNVAWTEVVSFAFSVTLLIFLVVRTIRLAREKARAASEMQAVKTLQSLLLARSQQPTPGYAVETAYRPAAEVGGDFFLVSPGKDGSLVVVVGDVSGKGLLAAMRVSLILGALNRESSRLPDEVLNRLNLVLLGQGDMGFTTACCVRVEANGNYSFANAGHLNPYVDGREVEAPGALPLGIKADQTYNLLTGHLETGQRLVLLSDGVPEARAKKQLLGFDKLVELTRLGAGEIADAAQNFGQEDDITVLALALA
;
A
#
# COMPACT_ATOMS: atom_id res chain seq x y z
N MET A 1 12.75 13.86 13.97
CA MET A 1 11.72 14.91 13.99
C MET A 1 10.58 14.43 14.87
N ASN A 2 10.54 14.88 16.13
CA ASN A 2 9.50 14.52 17.09
C ASN A 2 8.21 15.24 16.71
N LEU A 3 7.30 14.56 16.03
CA LEU A 3 5.96 15.08 15.81
C LEU A 3 5.22 15.11 17.18
N PRO A 4 4.67 16.22 17.58
CA PRO A 4 4.05 16.37 18.90
C PRO A 4 2.82 15.48 19.00
N LYS A 5 2.80 14.59 20.01
CA LYS A 5 1.71 13.65 20.34
C LYS A 5 0.30 14.30 20.33
N GLY A 6 0.21 15.61 20.59
CA GLY A 6 -1.06 16.34 20.64
C GLY A 6 -1.74 16.60 19.28
N ARG A 7 -1.02 16.57 18.14
CA ARG A 7 -1.64 16.80 16.82
C ARG A 7 -2.39 15.57 16.31
N PHE A 8 -1.92 14.36 16.63
CA PHE A 8 -2.54 13.11 16.19
C PHE A 8 -3.81 12.76 16.99
N ILE A 9 -3.85 13.06 18.29
CA ILE A 9 -5.07 12.93 19.09
C ILE A 9 -6.17 13.83 18.49
N ARG A 10 -5.85 15.03 18.02
CA ARG A 10 -6.80 15.93 17.34
C ARG A 10 -7.34 15.37 16.02
N LEU A 11 -6.54 14.63 15.25
CA LEU A 11 -7.00 14.03 14.01
C LEU A 11 -8.02 12.90 14.28
N HIS A 12 -7.78 12.07 15.30
CA HIS A 12 -8.73 11.01 15.69
C HIS A 12 -10.05 11.58 16.23
N TRP A 13 -9.98 12.65 17.01
CA TRP A 13 -11.16 13.39 17.44
C TRP A 13 -11.90 14.02 16.26
N PHE A 14 -11.19 14.52 15.25
CA PHE A 14 -11.78 15.06 14.04
C PHE A 14 -12.56 13.99 13.26
N LEU A 15 -12.02 12.79 13.12
CA LEU A 15 -12.70 11.66 12.47
C LEU A 15 -13.94 11.20 13.25
N LEU A 16 -13.89 11.17 14.58
CA LEU A 16 -15.04 10.88 15.42
C LEU A 16 -16.11 11.97 15.31
N VAL A 17 -15.71 13.22 15.23
CA VAL A 17 -16.62 14.35 15.03
C VAL A 17 -17.28 14.28 13.65
N LEU A 18 -16.54 13.91 12.60
CA LEU A 18 -17.10 13.68 11.26
C LEU A 18 -18.13 12.55 11.27
N LEU A 19 -17.85 11.43 11.95
CA LEU A 19 -18.78 10.33 12.09
C LEU A 19 -20.05 10.77 12.84
N ALA A 20 -19.91 11.50 13.95
CA ALA A 20 -21.03 12.03 14.71
C ALA A 20 -21.86 13.03 13.91
N ALA A 21 -21.20 13.90 13.13
CA ALA A 21 -21.89 14.84 12.22
C ALA A 21 -22.67 14.11 11.12
N SER A 22 -22.09 13.03 10.56
CA SER A 22 -22.76 12.21 9.54
C SER A 22 -24.00 11.51 10.08
N LEU A 23 -23.95 11.00 11.31
CA LEU A 23 -25.12 10.40 11.99
C LEU A 23 -26.17 11.46 12.36
N GLY A 24 -25.74 12.66 12.74
CA GLY A 24 -26.62 13.81 12.95
C GLY A 24 -27.38 14.21 11.67
N ASN A 25 -26.71 14.20 10.53
CA ASN A 25 -27.34 14.46 9.22
C ASN A 25 -28.37 13.39 8.87
N LEU A 26 -28.13 12.11 9.22
CA LEU A 26 -29.09 11.03 9.01
C LEU A 26 -30.40 11.27 9.77
N ALA A 27 -30.32 11.70 11.05
CA ALA A 27 -31.48 12.01 11.86
C ALA A 27 -32.25 13.24 11.33
N LEU A 28 -31.53 14.24 10.81
CA LEU A 28 -32.15 15.42 10.18
C LEU A 28 -32.83 15.04 8.86
N ALA A 29 -32.19 14.19 8.05
CA ALA A 29 -32.75 13.67 6.80
C ALA A 29 -34.03 12.87 7.06
N GLN A 30 -34.06 12.01 8.08
CA GLN A 30 -35.26 11.28 8.49
C GLN A 30 -36.43 12.23 8.82
N LYS A 31 -36.17 13.28 9.61
CA LYS A 31 -37.20 14.29 9.95
C LYS A 31 -37.66 15.10 8.74
N SER A 32 -36.79 15.37 7.77
CA SER A 32 -37.15 16.08 6.54
C SER A 32 -38.08 15.23 5.65
N VAL A 33 -37.79 13.92 5.54
CA VAL A 33 -38.59 12.96 4.81
C VAL A 33 -39.99 12.82 5.43
N GLU A 34 -40.06 12.73 6.78
CA GLU A 34 -41.36 12.68 7.47
C GLU A 34 -42.18 13.93 7.25
N ARG A 35 -41.57 15.14 7.16
CA ARG A 35 -42.24 16.41 6.89
C ARG A 35 -42.67 16.54 5.42
N ALA A 36 -41.95 15.93 4.49
CA ALA A 36 -42.22 16.00 3.05
C ALA A 36 -43.20 14.91 2.57
N ALA A 37 -43.83 14.16 3.45
CA ALA A 37 -44.80 13.14 3.14
C ALA A 37 -46.08 13.76 2.56
N GLN A 38 -46.10 13.95 1.21
CA GLN A 38 -47.26 14.46 0.50
C GLN A 38 -48.35 13.38 0.40
N ASN A 39 -49.60 13.84 0.31
CA ASN A 39 -50.72 12.94 0.06
C ASN A 39 -50.70 12.52 -1.42
N PRO A 40 -50.53 11.24 -1.77
CA PRO A 40 -50.42 10.79 -3.17
C PRO A 40 -51.73 10.97 -3.95
N ARG A 41 -52.86 11.21 -3.26
CA ARG A 41 -54.17 11.48 -3.88
C ARG A 41 -54.34 12.93 -4.27
N HIS A 42 -53.49 13.82 -3.79
CA HIS A 42 -53.58 15.23 -4.09
C HIS A 42 -52.26 15.94 -3.78
N ILE A 43 -51.41 16.10 -4.77
CA ILE A 43 -50.12 16.81 -4.66
C ILE A 43 -50.33 18.21 -5.24
N ASP A 44 -50.27 19.20 -4.35
CA ASP A 44 -50.31 20.61 -4.69
C ASP A 44 -48.91 21.20 -4.86
N GLY A 45 -48.81 22.29 -5.60
CA GLY A 45 -47.62 23.14 -5.51
C GLY A 45 -46.72 23.19 -6.73
N LEU A 46 -47.19 22.72 -7.93
CA LEU A 46 -46.47 23.03 -9.14
C LEU A 46 -46.52 24.55 -9.38
N SER A 47 -45.45 25.24 -9.00
CA SER A 47 -45.28 26.65 -9.33
C SER A 47 -44.54 26.77 -10.65
N MET A 48 -44.77 27.85 -11.39
CA MET A 48 -44.06 28.14 -12.64
C MET A 48 -42.56 28.44 -12.40
N GLY A 49 -42.05 28.26 -11.18
CA GLY A 49 -40.71 28.67 -10.74
C GLY A 49 -39.78 27.55 -10.32
N GLY A 50 -40.10 26.27 -10.58
CA GLY A 50 -39.17 25.17 -10.30
C GLY A 50 -39.76 23.76 -10.41
N PRO A 51 -38.93 22.70 -10.46
CA PRO A 51 -39.41 21.32 -10.44
C PRO A 51 -40.09 20.97 -9.12
N LEU A 52 -41.27 20.33 -9.20
CA LEU A 52 -41.98 19.77 -8.07
C LEU A 52 -41.49 18.35 -7.79
N ASP A 53 -41.10 18.08 -6.57
CA ASP A 53 -40.82 16.71 -6.11
C ASP A 53 -42.15 16.02 -5.80
N LEU A 54 -42.44 14.92 -6.50
CA LEU A 54 -43.68 14.16 -6.33
C LEU A 54 -43.67 13.30 -5.05
N GLY A 55 -42.58 13.33 -4.30
CA GLY A 55 -42.41 12.54 -3.09
C GLY A 55 -42.29 11.04 -3.36
N SER A 56 -42.13 10.27 -2.29
CA SER A 56 -41.97 8.82 -2.33
C SER A 56 -43.30 8.06 -2.12
N ARG A 57 -44.38 8.73 -1.67
CA ARG A 57 -45.65 8.07 -1.38
C ARG A 57 -46.55 8.10 -2.60
N TRP A 58 -46.84 6.92 -3.13
CA TRP A 58 -47.72 6.71 -4.25
C TRP A 58 -48.83 5.70 -3.87
N LEU A 59 -49.93 5.69 -4.59
CA LEU A 59 -50.94 4.63 -4.49
C LEU A 59 -50.41 3.41 -5.24
N ALA A 60 -50.55 2.22 -4.66
CA ALA A 60 -50.09 0.99 -5.27
C ALA A 60 -51.15 -0.12 -5.24
N HIS A 61 -51.12 -0.95 -6.28
CA HIS A 61 -51.97 -2.11 -6.42
C HIS A 61 -51.20 -3.23 -7.14
N GLN A 62 -51.46 -4.48 -6.74
CA GLN A 62 -50.91 -5.67 -7.37
C GLN A 62 -51.87 -6.17 -8.44
N GLY A 63 -51.33 -6.55 -9.59
CA GLY A 63 -52.10 -7.03 -10.75
C GLY A 63 -51.70 -6.27 -12.00
N ASP A 64 -52.29 -6.65 -13.13
CA ASP A 64 -51.99 -6.08 -14.44
C ASP A 64 -53.27 -5.78 -15.22
N ASP A 65 -53.81 -4.56 -15.10
CA ASP A 65 -54.92 -4.08 -15.85
C ASP A 65 -54.59 -2.72 -16.54
N PRO A 66 -54.56 -2.66 -17.89
CA PRO A 66 -54.26 -1.43 -18.60
C PRO A 66 -55.26 -0.27 -18.31
N GLN A 67 -56.45 -0.56 -17.79
CA GLN A 67 -57.42 0.49 -17.40
C GLN A 67 -56.89 1.33 -16.23
N TRP A 68 -55.95 0.79 -15.45
CA TRP A 68 -55.32 1.51 -14.33
C TRP A 68 -54.46 2.71 -14.76
N ALA A 69 -54.14 2.82 -16.04
CA ALA A 69 -53.50 3.99 -16.61
C ALA A 69 -54.49 5.19 -16.81
N GLN A 70 -55.78 4.93 -16.85
CA GLN A 70 -56.77 5.93 -17.19
C GLN A 70 -57.06 6.91 -16.04
N PRO A 71 -57.20 8.21 -16.31
CA PRO A 71 -57.41 9.21 -15.25
C PRO A 71 -58.75 9.05 -14.52
N GLY A 72 -59.76 8.48 -15.19
CA GLY A 72 -61.09 8.24 -14.60
C GLY A 72 -61.22 6.95 -13.81
N PHE A 73 -60.16 6.18 -13.63
CA PHE A 73 -60.17 4.96 -12.82
C PHE A 73 -60.25 5.30 -11.33
N ASP A 74 -61.18 4.62 -10.61
CA ASP A 74 -61.32 4.78 -9.16
C ASP A 74 -60.23 3.99 -8.40
N ASP A 75 -59.23 4.67 -7.88
CA ASP A 75 -58.15 4.14 -7.08
C ASP A 75 -58.30 4.38 -5.57
N SER A 76 -59.54 4.68 -5.12
CA SER A 76 -59.85 4.95 -3.70
C SER A 76 -59.48 3.80 -2.76
N GLN A 77 -59.50 2.57 -3.27
CA GLN A 77 -59.17 1.34 -2.54
C GLN A 77 -57.64 0.97 -2.59
N TRP A 78 -56.85 1.73 -3.36
CA TRP A 78 -55.43 1.46 -3.46
C TRP A 78 -54.71 1.86 -2.18
N GLN A 79 -53.67 1.08 -1.83
CA GLN A 79 -52.87 1.33 -0.62
C GLN A 79 -51.83 2.40 -0.91
N VAL A 80 -51.51 3.22 0.09
CA VAL A 80 -50.40 4.15 0.02
C VAL A 80 -49.11 3.37 0.23
N PHE A 81 -48.20 3.54 -0.70
CA PHE A 81 -46.95 2.79 -0.80
C PHE A 81 -45.76 3.75 -0.95
N ASP A 82 -44.65 3.46 -0.30
CA ASP A 82 -43.41 4.21 -0.48
C ASP A 82 -42.60 3.61 -1.63
N ILE A 83 -42.58 4.27 -2.79
CA ILE A 83 -41.82 3.82 -3.97
C ILE A 83 -40.32 3.80 -3.76
N GLY A 84 -39.81 4.44 -2.72
CA GLY A 84 -38.42 4.42 -2.28
C GLY A 84 -38.07 3.25 -1.35
N VAL A 85 -39.04 2.39 -1.02
CA VAL A 85 -38.86 1.22 -0.14
C VAL A 85 -39.17 -0.05 -0.95
N PRO A 86 -38.36 -1.13 -0.84
CA PRO A 86 -38.64 -2.38 -1.54
C PRO A 86 -40.06 -2.92 -1.26
N PRO A 87 -40.79 -3.38 -2.28
CA PRO A 87 -42.17 -3.87 -2.15
C PRO A 87 -42.34 -4.97 -1.10
N ILE A 88 -41.42 -5.91 -1.02
CA ILE A 88 -41.46 -6.98 -0.04
C ILE A 88 -41.40 -6.47 1.42
N GLN A 89 -40.68 -5.39 1.68
CA GLN A 89 -40.62 -4.78 3.02
C GLN A 89 -41.90 -4.11 3.45
N GLN A 90 -42.79 -3.86 2.50
CA GLN A 90 -44.11 -3.22 2.70
C GLN A 90 -45.26 -4.27 2.66
N GLY A 91 -44.92 -5.57 2.73
CA GLY A 91 -45.87 -6.67 2.84
C GLY A 91 -46.39 -7.23 1.50
N MET A 92 -45.81 -6.80 0.37
CA MET A 92 -46.15 -7.41 -0.93
C MET A 92 -45.43 -8.74 -1.11
N GLN A 93 -46.20 -9.82 -1.29
CA GLN A 93 -45.64 -11.17 -1.44
C GLN A 93 -45.16 -11.47 -2.86
N ASN A 94 -45.79 -10.84 -3.87
CA ASN A 94 -45.43 -10.97 -5.27
C ASN A 94 -45.07 -9.58 -5.82
N VAL A 95 -43.90 -9.45 -6.44
CA VAL A 95 -43.37 -8.18 -6.96
C VAL A 95 -43.44 -8.11 -8.47
N SER A 96 -44.01 -9.12 -9.12
CA SER A 96 -44.42 -9.01 -10.52
C SER A 96 -45.76 -8.25 -10.65
N ASP A 97 -45.90 -7.50 -11.72
CA ASP A 97 -47.13 -6.79 -12.07
C ASP A 97 -47.63 -5.84 -10.96
N LEU A 98 -46.85 -4.82 -10.68
CA LEU A 98 -47.21 -3.74 -9.78
C LEU A 98 -47.61 -2.48 -10.54
N TRP A 99 -48.66 -1.82 -10.08
CA TRP A 99 -49.02 -0.51 -10.54
C TRP A 99 -48.92 0.51 -9.43
N PHE A 100 -48.39 1.68 -9.79
CA PHE A 100 -48.28 2.84 -8.93
C PHE A 100 -49.02 4.01 -9.56
N ARG A 101 -49.67 4.83 -8.74
CA ARG A 101 -50.39 6.03 -9.20
C ARG A 101 -50.17 7.19 -8.25
N THR A 102 -50.20 8.40 -8.83
CA THR A 102 -50.22 9.64 -8.05
C THR A 102 -50.97 10.73 -8.82
N HIS A 103 -51.60 11.64 -8.09
CA HIS A 103 -52.38 12.73 -8.67
C HIS A 103 -51.73 14.07 -8.34
N VAL A 104 -51.56 14.90 -9.36
CA VAL A 104 -50.86 16.18 -9.24
C VAL A 104 -51.71 17.29 -9.81
N GLN A 105 -51.96 18.34 -9.00
CA GLN A 105 -52.59 19.54 -9.47
C GLN A 105 -51.58 20.40 -10.26
N VAL A 106 -51.92 20.68 -11.51
CA VAL A 106 -51.13 21.55 -12.38
C VAL A 106 -51.89 22.84 -12.69
N PRO A 107 -51.21 23.98 -12.87
CA PRO A 107 -51.87 25.23 -13.26
C PRO A 107 -52.67 25.09 -14.56
N ALA A 108 -53.83 25.71 -14.60
CA ALA A 108 -54.64 25.70 -15.82
C ALA A 108 -53.83 26.29 -16.99
N GLY A 109 -53.78 25.55 -18.11
CA GLY A 109 -52.99 25.94 -19.28
C GLY A 109 -51.48 25.67 -19.18
N ALA A 110 -51.05 24.88 -18.21
CA ALA A 110 -49.65 24.40 -18.15
C ALA A 110 -49.29 23.68 -19.47
N ARG A 111 -48.13 24.03 -20.02
CA ARG A 111 -47.56 23.43 -21.24
C ARG A 111 -46.10 23.15 -21.08
N HIS A 112 -45.57 22.29 -21.95
CA HIS A 112 -44.15 21.97 -22.00
C HIS A 112 -43.60 21.45 -20.64
N LEU A 113 -44.39 20.61 -19.97
CA LEU A 113 -43.95 19.90 -18.77
C LEU A 113 -43.11 18.67 -19.13
N ALA A 114 -42.25 18.29 -18.24
CA ALA A 114 -41.48 17.04 -18.30
C ALA A 114 -41.48 16.34 -16.94
N LEU A 115 -41.35 15.02 -17.01
CA LEU A 115 -41.20 14.15 -15.87
C LEU A 115 -39.76 13.61 -15.86
N MET A 116 -39.12 13.65 -14.72
CA MET A 116 -37.82 12.99 -14.46
C MET A 116 -38.04 11.92 -13.41
N LEU A 117 -37.58 10.72 -13.71
CA LEU A 117 -37.60 9.59 -12.80
C LEU A 117 -36.15 9.08 -12.63
N THR A 118 -35.74 8.96 -11.39
CA THR A 118 -34.53 8.25 -11.07
C THR A 118 -34.91 6.84 -10.67
N ALA A 119 -34.69 5.89 -11.59
CA ALA A 119 -35.19 4.53 -11.46
C ALA A 119 -34.02 3.58 -11.08
N THR A 120 -34.35 2.49 -10.43
CA THR A 120 -33.37 1.55 -9.90
C THR A 120 -33.49 0.13 -10.44
N GLY A 121 -34.05 -0.05 -11.60
CA GLY A 121 -34.13 -1.36 -12.25
C GLY A 121 -35.56 -1.88 -12.34
N GLY A 122 -35.75 -2.88 -13.20
CA GLY A 122 -37.05 -3.43 -13.54
C GLY A 122 -37.55 -3.00 -14.91
N SER A 123 -38.60 -3.65 -15.39
CA SER A 123 -39.34 -3.20 -16.54
C SER A 123 -40.42 -2.21 -16.09
N ALA A 124 -40.53 -1.06 -16.75
CA ALA A 124 -41.56 -0.09 -16.41
C ALA A 124 -42.17 0.55 -17.65
N GLU A 125 -43.49 0.82 -17.56
CA GLU A 125 -44.21 1.70 -18.46
C GLU A 125 -44.77 2.88 -17.69
N ILE A 126 -44.58 4.08 -18.22
CA ILE A 126 -45.04 5.32 -17.61
C ILE A 126 -46.21 5.87 -18.44
N PHE A 127 -47.26 6.19 -17.77
CA PHE A 127 -48.50 6.79 -18.38
C PHE A 127 -48.75 8.13 -17.70
N VAL A 128 -49.24 9.08 -18.51
CA VAL A 128 -49.75 10.36 -18.05
C VAL A 128 -51.11 10.55 -18.66
N ASN A 129 -52.14 10.67 -17.80
CA ASN A 129 -53.55 10.75 -18.22
C ASN A 129 -53.94 9.68 -19.27
N GLY A 130 -53.48 8.43 -19.05
CA GLY A 130 -53.76 7.30 -19.92
C GLY A 130 -52.88 7.20 -21.18
N GLN A 131 -52.09 8.22 -21.49
CA GLN A 131 -51.13 8.18 -22.61
C GLN A 131 -49.80 7.62 -22.17
N ARG A 132 -49.32 6.59 -22.87
CA ARG A 132 -47.98 6.03 -22.58
C ARG A 132 -46.88 7.01 -22.97
N LEU A 133 -46.11 7.42 -21.99
CA LEU A 133 -45.02 8.37 -22.14
C LEU A 133 -43.70 7.67 -22.43
N ALA A 134 -43.45 6.52 -21.77
CA ALA A 134 -42.22 5.77 -21.91
C ALA A 134 -42.38 4.30 -21.57
N GLN A 135 -41.42 3.52 -22.03
CA GLN A 135 -41.22 2.13 -21.65
C GLN A 135 -39.72 1.85 -21.61
N TRP A 136 -39.27 1.15 -20.58
CA TRP A 136 -37.96 0.51 -20.54
C TRP A 136 -38.09 -0.92 -20.03
N GLY A 137 -37.16 -1.79 -20.49
CA GLY A 137 -37.28 -3.22 -20.28
C GLY A 137 -38.44 -3.86 -21.08
N SER A 138 -38.72 -5.11 -20.84
CA SER A 138 -39.76 -5.90 -21.45
C SER A 138 -40.61 -6.57 -20.39
N PHE A 139 -41.91 -6.63 -20.61
CA PHE A 139 -42.87 -7.36 -19.77
C PHE A 139 -43.10 -8.80 -20.24
N SER A 140 -42.34 -9.28 -21.23
CA SER A 140 -42.41 -10.69 -21.66
C SER A 140 -41.51 -11.56 -20.80
N ALA A 141 -41.88 -12.84 -20.64
CA ALA A 141 -41.13 -13.80 -19.85
C ALA A 141 -39.64 -13.96 -20.28
N ASP A 142 -39.36 -13.72 -21.57
CA ASP A 142 -38.00 -13.78 -22.15
C ASP A 142 -37.39 -12.38 -22.40
N GLY A 143 -37.97 -11.35 -21.81
CA GLY A 143 -37.64 -9.97 -22.12
C GLY A 143 -36.41 -9.44 -21.41
N ASP A 144 -35.70 -8.60 -22.13
CA ASP A 144 -34.46 -7.93 -21.65
C ASP A 144 -34.87 -6.83 -20.65
N THR A 145 -34.40 -6.97 -19.40
CA THR A 145 -34.63 -5.95 -18.37
C THR A 145 -33.52 -4.91 -18.45
N ARG A 146 -33.85 -3.66 -18.68
CA ARG A 146 -32.89 -2.57 -18.75
C ARG A 146 -32.79 -1.82 -17.43
N PHE A 147 -31.58 -1.58 -17.02
CA PHE A 147 -31.27 -0.70 -15.90
C PHE A 147 -31.23 0.75 -16.39
N THR A 148 -32.05 1.61 -15.86
CA THR A 148 -32.04 3.03 -16.21
C THR A 148 -31.78 3.84 -14.94
N ASN A 149 -30.61 4.50 -14.86
CA ASN A 149 -30.26 5.33 -13.70
C ASN A 149 -31.15 6.58 -13.62
N MET A 150 -31.49 7.16 -14.75
CA MET A 150 -32.32 8.35 -14.83
C MET A 150 -33.01 8.40 -16.19
N TRP A 151 -34.30 8.73 -16.16
CA TRP A 151 -35.09 8.93 -17.33
C TRP A 151 -35.77 10.31 -17.29
N VAL A 152 -35.80 11.01 -18.43
CA VAL A 152 -36.46 12.30 -18.61
C VAL A 152 -37.34 12.24 -19.85
N GLY A 153 -38.62 12.49 -19.70
CA GLY A 153 -39.58 12.53 -20.80
C GLY A 153 -40.43 13.82 -20.80
N ALA A 154 -40.56 14.40 -21.95
CA ALA A 154 -41.51 15.52 -22.13
C ALA A 154 -42.94 14.98 -22.15
N ILE A 155 -43.84 15.60 -21.41
CA ILE A 155 -45.27 15.26 -21.41
C ILE A 155 -45.90 15.93 -22.62
N PRO A 156 -46.57 15.18 -23.52
CA PRO A 156 -47.30 15.77 -24.65
C PRO A 156 -48.35 16.76 -24.17
N ASP A 157 -48.45 17.91 -24.80
CA ASP A 157 -49.44 18.94 -24.42
C ASP A 157 -50.88 18.42 -24.52
N ALA A 158 -51.14 17.42 -25.38
CA ALA A 158 -52.43 16.73 -25.47
C ALA A 158 -52.80 15.96 -24.18
N ALA A 159 -51.80 15.51 -23.40
CA ALA A 159 -52.04 14.86 -22.12
C ALA A 159 -52.28 15.86 -20.97
N LEU A 160 -52.02 17.15 -21.19
CA LEU A 160 -52.17 18.24 -20.20
C LEU A 160 -53.55 18.95 -20.27
N GLY A 161 -54.57 18.29 -20.81
CA GLY A 161 -55.90 18.88 -21.04
C GLY A 161 -56.73 19.15 -19.77
N SER A 162 -56.30 18.68 -18.60
CA SER A 162 -56.95 18.90 -17.31
C SER A 162 -56.00 19.51 -16.30
N SER A 163 -56.54 20.19 -15.29
CA SER A 163 -55.76 20.68 -14.15
C SER A 163 -55.34 19.57 -13.17
N ASP A 164 -55.92 18.39 -13.32
CA ASP A 164 -55.59 17.20 -12.55
C ASP A 164 -54.82 16.20 -13.45
N LEU A 165 -53.59 15.96 -13.09
CA LEU A 165 -52.69 15.11 -13.83
C LEU A 165 -52.52 13.79 -13.07
N THR A 166 -52.95 12.69 -13.70
CA THR A 166 -52.73 11.34 -13.20
C THR A 166 -51.47 10.79 -13.82
N ILE A 167 -50.46 10.49 -12.97
CA ILE A 167 -49.25 9.76 -13.36
C ILE A 167 -49.40 8.33 -12.88
N ALA A 168 -49.35 7.38 -13.80
CA ALA A 168 -49.41 5.95 -13.50
C ALA A 168 -48.15 5.25 -14.03
N MET A 169 -47.68 4.27 -13.28
CA MET A 169 -46.53 3.47 -13.65
C MET A 169 -46.86 1.99 -13.46
N ARG A 170 -46.77 1.24 -14.55
CA ARG A 170 -46.71 -0.21 -14.52
C ARG A 170 -45.29 -0.64 -14.30
N PHE A 171 -45.05 -1.52 -13.35
CA PHE A 171 -43.73 -1.95 -12.95
C PHE A 171 -43.67 -3.47 -12.77
N ASP A 172 -42.71 -4.12 -13.39
CA ASP A 172 -42.45 -5.52 -13.21
C ASP A 172 -41.00 -5.71 -12.69
N ALA A 173 -40.92 -6.20 -11.46
CA ALA A 173 -39.68 -6.56 -10.81
C ALA A 173 -39.37 -8.06 -10.90
N GLY A 174 -40.32 -8.88 -11.40
CA GLY A 174 -40.24 -10.35 -11.29
C GLY A 174 -39.35 -11.05 -12.30
N ASN A 175 -39.08 -10.45 -13.47
CA ASN A 175 -38.31 -11.11 -14.54
C ASN A 175 -36.82 -11.09 -14.38
N PHE A 176 -36.26 -10.49 -13.32
CA PHE A 176 -34.83 -10.50 -13.02
C PHE A 176 -34.24 -11.89 -12.69
N SER A 177 -35.09 -12.85 -12.31
CA SER A 177 -34.65 -14.17 -11.88
C SER A 177 -34.20 -15.09 -13.03
N HIS A 178 -34.61 -14.83 -14.27
CA HIS A 178 -34.35 -15.75 -15.39
C HIS A 178 -33.09 -15.47 -16.21
N HIS A 179 -32.54 -14.26 -16.17
CA HIS A 179 -31.35 -13.87 -16.96
C HIS A 179 -30.11 -13.54 -16.17
N GLY A 180 -30.08 -13.85 -14.88
CA GLY A 180 -28.89 -13.58 -14.05
C GLY A 180 -28.70 -12.11 -13.70
N ASP A 181 -29.70 -11.30 -13.91
CA ASP A 181 -29.71 -9.89 -13.57
C ASP A 181 -30.17 -9.66 -12.11
N PHE A 182 -29.94 -8.48 -11.57
CA PHE A 182 -30.20 -8.13 -10.17
C PHE A 182 -31.57 -8.56 -9.67
N PRO A 183 -31.67 -9.23 -8.52
CA PRO A 183 -32.96 -9.57 -7.94
C PRO A 183 -33.68 -8.31 -7.45
N ALA A 184 -34.78 -7.99 -8.09
CA ALA A 184 -35.56 -6.80 -7.85
C ALA A 184 -36.24 -6.72 -6.48
N ALA A 185 -36.27 -7.80 -5.74
CA ALA A 185 -36.92 -7.85 -4.42
C ALA A 185 -36.31 -6.89 -3.37
N GLY A 186 -35.05 -6.50 -3.54
CA GLY A 186 -34.39 -5.50 -2.71
C GLY A 186 -34.30 -4.10 -3.31
N MET A 187 -34.88 -3.86 -4.50
CA MET A 187 -34.76 -2.58 -5.20
C MET A 187 -36.02 -1.75 -5.12
N THR A 188 -35.84 -0.46 -5.02
CA THR A 188 -36.93 0.53 -5.12
C THR A 188 -37.24 0.78 -6.57
N ALA A 189 -38.55 0.84 -6.92
CA ALA A 189 -38.96 1.12 -8.29
C ALA A 189 -38.47 2.49 -8.78
N ILE A 190 -38.54 3.48 -7.91
CA ILE A 190 -38.12 4.86 -8.17
C ILE A 190 -37.56 5.47 -6.91
N SER A 191 -36.37 6.08 -7.00
CA SER A 191 -35.74 6.79 -5.86
C SER A 191 -36.14 8.26 -5.83
N LYS A 192 -36.54 8.86 -6.96
CA LYS A 192 -36.95 10.27 -7.06
C LYS A 192 -37.80 10.50 -8.29
N ALA A 193 -38.90 11.27 -8.13
CA ALA A 193 -39.76 11.68 -9.19
C ALA A 193 -39.92 13.21 -9.16
N LEU A 194 -39.59 13.90 -10.27
CA LEU A 194 -39.72 15.35 -10.40
C LEU A 194 -40.61 15.68 -11.61
N LEU A 195 -41.54 16.60 -11.40
CA LEU A 195 -42.38 17.16 -12.46
C LEU A 195 -42.13 18.66 -12.54
N GLY A 196 -42.02 19.21 -13.75
CA GLY A 196 -41.83 20.66 -13.91
C GLY A 196 -41.66 21.10 -15.36
N PRO A 197 -41.32 22.39 -15.59
CA PRO A 197 -41.02 22.90 -16.92
C PRO A 197 -39.93 22.07 -17.59
N ALA A 198 -40.14 21.64 -18.83
CA ALA A 198 -39.24 20.72 -19.53
C ALA A 198 -37.78 21.22 -19.64
N ARG A 199 -37.58 22.54 -19.64
CA ARG A 199 -36.24 23.14 -19.62
C ARG A 199 -35.55 22.87 -18.29
N GLU A 200 -36.19 23.15 -17.18
CA GLU A 200 -35.63 23.03 -15.83
C GLU A 200 -35.37 21.59 -15.44
N ILE A 201 -36.30 20.70 -15.83
CA ILE A 201 -36.10 19.24 -15.63
C ILE A 201 -34.88 18.76 -16.41
N ARG A 202 -34.70 19.17 -17.69
CA ARG A 202 -33.52 18.80 -18.47
C ARG A 202 -32.24 19.40 -17.92
N GLU A 203 -32.26 20.65 -17.45
CA GLU A 203 -31.10 21.26 -16.78
C GLU A 203 -30.72 20.51 -15.48
N THR A 204 -31.73 20.13 -14.68
CA THR A 204 -31.52 19.35 -13.46
C THR A 204 -30.93 17.98 -13.77
N ALA A 205 -31.44 17.29 -14.77
CA ALA A 205 -30.94 15.99 -15.21
C ALA A 205 -29.50 16.09 -15.73
N ALA A 206 -29.22 17.06 -16.60
CA ALA A 206 -27.88 17.28 -17.15
C ALA A 206 -26.85 17.62 -16.06
N LEU A 207 -27.23 18.40 -15.04
CA LEU A 207 -26.40 18.68 -13.90
C LEU A 207 -26.11 17.43 -13.06
N GLN A 208 -27.12 16.56 -12.90
CA GLN A 208 -26.96 15.31 -12.16
C GLN A 208 -26.04 14.32 -12.91
N ASP A 209 -26.23 14.18 -14.22
CA ASP A 209 -25.34 13.34 -15.06
C ASP A 209 -23.91 13.87 -15.08
N PHE A 210 -23.73 15.17 -15.28
CA PHE A 210 -22.44 15.81 -15.25
C PHE A 210 -21.74 15.60 -13.91
N ARG A 211 -22.46 15.73 -12.80
CA ARG A 211 -21.92 15.48 -11.47
C ARG A 211 -21.48 14.04 -11.30
N ASN A 212 -22.35 13.08 -11.64
CA ASN A 212 -22.05 11.66 -11.51
C ASN A 212 -20.83 11.28 -12.35
N PHE A 213 -20.76 11.79 -13.58
CA PHE A 213 -19.60 11.59 -14.45
C PHE A 213 -18.32 12.21 -13.88
N THR A 214 -18.36 13.49 -13.47
CA THR A 214 -17.17 14.19 -12.97
C THR A 214 -16.64 13.60 -11.68
N SER A 215 -17.52 13.15 -10.79
CA SER A 215 -17.12 12.48 -9.56
C SER A 215 -16.39 11.17 -9.83
N ASN A 216 -16.98 10.28 -10.62
CA ASN A 216 -16.36 9.00 -10.97
C ASN A 216 -15.03 9.21 -11.74
N ALA A 217 -15.00 10.16 -12.68
CA ALA A 217 -13.78 10.49 -13.43
C ALA A 217 -12.67 11.06 -12.53
N THR A 218 -13.03 11.89 -11.55
CA THR A 218 -12.07 12.44 -10.58
C THR A 218 -11.48 11.34 -9.70
N ASN A 219 -12.33 10.46 -9.15
CA ASN A 219 -11.89 9.34 -8.35
C ASN A 219 -10.98 8.39 -9.14
N LEU A 220 -11.36 8.03 -10.37
CA LEU A 220 -10.56 7.22 -11.27
C LEU A 220 -9.19 7.87 -11.53
N THR A 221 -9.16 9.18 -11.83
CA THR A 221 -7.93 9.92 -12.09
C THR A 221 -6.97 9.86 -10.90
N LEU A 222 -7.49 10.03 -9.68
CA LEU A 222 -6.68 9.93 -8.47
C LEU A 222 -6.15 8.52 -8.23
N VAL A 223 -6.99 7.50 -8.36
CA VAL A 223 -6.58 6.11 -8.20
C VAL A 223 -5.52 5.73 -9.24
N LEU A 224 -5.68 6.17 -10.50
CA LEU A 224 -4.68 5.97 -11.55
C LEU A 224 -3.37 6.70 -11.25
N LEU A 225 -3.42 7.92 -10.72
CA LEU A 225 -2.21 8.65 -10.29
C LEU A 225 -1.47 7.89 -9.20
N VAL A 226 -2.18 7.43 -8.17
CA VAL A 226 -1.60 6.61 -7.09
C VAL A 226 -1.04 5.30 -7.65
N PHE A 227 -1.74 4.67 -8.59
CA PHE A 227 -1.29 3.45 -9.27
C PHE A 227 0.03 3.67 -10.01
N VAL A 228 0.11 4.69 -10.87
CA VAL A 228 1.34 4.99 -11.64
C VAL A 228 2.52 5.26 -10.72
N ILE A 229 2.33 6.05 -9.66
CA ILE A 229 3.37 6.33 -8.66
C ILE A 229 3.80 5.04 -7.96
N THR A 230 2.85 4.19 -7.55
CA THR A 230 3.15 2.95 -6.85
C THR A 230 3.90 1.97 -7.74
N VAL A 231 3.52 1.85 -9.02
CA VAL A 231 4.23 1.03 -10.01
C VAL A 231 5.65 1.58 -10.26
N ALA A 232 5.80 2.89 -10.43
CA ALA A 232 7.13 3.51 -10.58
C ALA A 232 8.03 3.21 -9.37
N LEU A 233 7.50 3.29 -8.15
CA LEU A 233 8.22 2.91 -6.93
C LEU A 233 8.56 1.42 -6.89
N ALA A 234 7.64 0.55 -7.28
CA ALA A 234 7.86 -0.90 -7.32
C ALA A 234 8.96 -1.31 -8.32
N LEU A 235 9.14 -0.56 -9.41
CA LEU A 235 10.16 -0.80 -10.43
C LEU A 235 11.52 -0.20 -10.04
N THR A 236 11.53 0.98 -9.38
CA THR A 236 12.76 1.70 -9.04
C THR A 236 13.34 1.23 -7.71
N VAL A 237 12.50 0.92 -6.72
CA VAL A 237 12.91 0.53 -5.37
C VAL A 237 12.73 -0.98 -5.17
N ARG A 238 13.53 -1.76 -5.91
CA ARG A 238 13.39 -3.24 -6.00
C ARG A 238 13.46 -3.99 -4.67
N ASN A 239 14.16 -3.45 -3.68
CA ASN A 239 14.38 -4.08 -2.38
C ASN A 239 13.21 -3.91 -1.40
N GLU A 240 12.17 -3.13 -1.77
CA GLU A 240 11.02 -2.87 -0.92
C GLU A 240 9.78 -3.55 -1.52
N PRO A 241 9.46 -4.79 -1.08
CA PRO A 241 8.38 -5.60 -1.68
C PRO A 241 6.98 -5.01 -1.49
N GLU A 242 6.80 -4.15 -0.50
CA GLU A 242 5.52 -3.51 -0.19
C GLU A 242 4.95 -2.68 -1.34
N TYR A 243 5.80 -2.02 -2.13
CA TYR A 243 5.31 -1.25 -3.29
C TYR A 243 4.69 -2.15 -4.36
N ARG A 244 5.22 -3.37 -4.55
CA ARG A 244 4.65 -4.35 -5.49
C ARG A 244 3.30 -4.86 -5.01
N VAL A 245 3.17 -5.13 -3.72
CA VAL A 245 1.91 -5.59 -3.13
C VAL A 245 0.85 -4.48 -3.17
N LEU A 246 1.25 -3.24 -2.85
CA LEU A 246 0.36 -2.09 -2.94
C LEU A 246 -0.09 -1.83 -4.38
N ALA A 247 0.79 -2.00 -5.38
CA ALA A 247 0.43 -1.85 -6.78
C ALA A 247 -0.69 -2.81 -7.21
N VAL A 248 -0.71 -4.04 -6.68
CA VAL A 248 -1.80 -5.00 -6.91
C VAL A 248 -3.11 -4.51 -6.28
N ALA A 249 -3.06 -4.00 -5.05
CA ALA A 249 -4.26 -3.46 -4.39
C ALA A 249 -4.85 -2.28 -5.15
N ILE A 250 -4.01 -1.32 -5.55
CA ILE A 250 -4.46 -0.13 -6.29
C ILE A 250 -4.90 -0.49 -7.72
N ALA A 251 -4.27 -1.49 -8.37
CA ALA A 251 -4.72 -1.99 -9.67
C ALA A 251 -6.14 -2.56 -9.60
N ALA A 252 -6.45 -3.34 -8.56
CA ALA A 252 -7.80 -3.86 -8.33
C ALA A 252 -8.82 -2.72 -8.17
N MET A 253 -8.52 -1.70 -7.34
CA MET A 253 -9.36 -0.52 -7.18
C MET A 253 -9.53 0.27 -8.49
N ALA A 254 -8.45 0.42 -9.28
CA ALA A 254 -8.51 1.14 -10.56
C ALA A 254 -9.43 0.44 -11.56
N VAL A 255 -9.36 -0.89 -11.64
CA VAL A 255 -10.24 -1.68 -12.52
C VAL A 255 -11.70 -1.57 -12.07
N GLU A 256 -11.99 -1.61 -10.76
CA GLU A 256 -13.35 -1.36 -10.24
C GLU A 256 -13.88 0.00 -10.66
N GLN A 257 -13.09 1.07 -10.50
CA GLN A 257 -13.49 2.42 -10.89
C GLN A 257 -13.69 2.56 -12.42
N VAL A 258 -12.87 1.88 -13.22
CA VAL A 258 -13.07 1.83 -14.69
C VAL A 258 -14.39 1.15 -15.04
N LEU A 259 -14.71 0.04 -14.37
CA LEU A 259 -15.97 -0.68 -14.59
C LEU A 259 -17.19 0.16 -14.19
N ASP A 260 -17.11 0.87 -13.05
CA ASP A 260 -18.19 1.74 -12.58
C ASP A 260 -18.42 2.92 -13.54
N LEU A 261 -17.34 3.54 -14.03
CA LEU A 261 -17.44 4.60 -15.02
C LEU A 261 -17.97 4.07 -16.36
N ALA A 262 -17.53 2.89 -16.80
CA ALA A 262 -18.03 2.25 -18.02
C ALA A 262 -19.53 1.91 -17.93
N ARG A 263 -19.99 1.44 -16.75
CA ARG A 263 -21.41 1.22 -16.49
C ARG A 263 -22.22 2.51 -16.64
N LEU A 264 -21.71 3.60 -16.07
CA LEU A 264 -22.37 4.90 -16.15
C LEU A 264 -22.43 5.42 -17.60
N VAL A 265 -21.33 5.32 -18.36
CA VAL A 265 -21.24 5.88 -19.71
C VAL A 265 -21.97 5.03 -20.75
N PHE A 266 -21.85 3.70 -20.66
CA PHE A 266 -22.37 2.77 -21.67
C PHE A 266 -23.67 2.09 -21.26
N ASN A 267 -24.23 2.43 -20.09
CA ASN A 267 -25.45 1.80 -19.54
C ASN A 267 -25.32 0.26 -19.49
N VAL A 268 -24.17 -0.27 -19.11
CA VAL A 268 -23.96 -1.72 -19.04
C VAL A 268 -24.76 -2.29 -17.87
N PRO A 269 -25.63 -3.29 -18.11
CA PRO A 269 -26.41 -3.88 -17.04
C PRO A 269 -25.52 -4.61 -16.03
N ALA A 270 -25.98 -4.66 -14.78
CA ALA A 270 -25.32 -5.44 -13.74
C ALA A 270 -25.63 -6.92 -13.93
N THR A 271 -24.79 -7.63 -14.66
CA THR A 271 -24.92 -9.09 -14.80
C THR A 271 -24.25 -9.83 -13.63
N LEU A 272 -24.66 -11.06 -13.39
CA LEU A 272 -24.02 -11.93 -12.40
C LEU A 272 -22.51 -12.06 -12.63
N GLY A 273 -22.11 -12.28 -13.88
CA GLY A 273 -20.71 -12.43 -14.23
C GLY A 273 -19.90 -11.19 -13.87
N LEU A 274 -20.44 -10.01 -14.12
CA LEU A 274 -19.78 -8.74 -13.80
C LEU A 274 -19.72 -8.50 -12.28
N THR A 275 -20.78 -8.83 -11.55
CA THR A 275 -20.83 -8.72 -10.09
C THR A 275 -19.85 -9.69 -9.42
N LEU A 276 -19.79 -10.93 -9.90
CA LEU A 276 -18.78 -11.90 -9.47
C LEU A 276 -17.37 -11.40 -9.72
N PHE A 277 -17.12 -10.90 -10.92
CA PHE A 277 -15.82 -10.36 -11.29
C PHE A 277 -15.41 -9.20 -10.37
N GLN A 278 -16.31 -8.25 -10.09
CA GLN A 278 -16.03 -7.16 -9.15
C GLN A 278 -15.79 -7.67 -7.72
N SER A 279 -16.58 -8.63 -7.24
CA SER A 279 -16.41 -9.22 -5.91
C SER A 279 -15.04 -9.93 -5.77
N LEU A 280 -14.60 -10.65 -6.82
CA LEU A 280 -13.27 -11.27 -6.87
C LEU A 280 -12.15 -10.23 -6.91
N LEU A 281 -12.35 -9.15 -7.65
CA LEU A 281 -11.39 -8.05 -7.74
C LEU A 281 -11.25 -7.33 -6.40
N GLY A 282 -12.36 -7.03 -5.72
CA GLY A 282 -12.37 -6.46 -4.36
C GLY A 282 -11.68 -7.38 -3.34
N LEU A 283 -11.87 -8.70 -3.46
CA LEU A 283 -11.14 -9.69 -2.65
C LEU A 283 -9.63 -9.62 -2.86
N VAL A 284 -9.18 -9.58 -4.12
CA VAL A 284 -7.75 -9.41 -4.46
C VAL A 284 -7.20 -8.12 -3.87
N GLY A 285 -7.92 -7.01 -4.02
CA GLY A 285 -7.56 -5.71 -3.46
C GLY A 285 -7.45 -5.75 -1.93
N THR A 286 -8.43 -6.36 -1.26
CA THR A 286 -8.44 -6.50 0.20
C THR A 286 -7.27 -7.34 0.71
N ILE A 287 -7.00 -8.50 0.13
CA ILE A 287 -5.86 -9.36 0.52
C ILE A 287 -4.54 -8.64 0.27
N ALA A 288 -4.39 -7.94 -0.85
CA ALA A 288 -3.19 -7.18 -1.16
C ALA A 288 -3.00 -6.01 -0.17
N LEU A 289 -4.06 -5.32 0.23
CA LEU A 289 -3.99 -4.26 1.24
C LEU A 289 -3.57 -4.81 2.61
N ILE A 290 -4.11 -5.97 3.04
CA ILE A 290 -3.70 -6.62 4.29
C ILE A 290 -2.21 -7.00 4.24
N GLU A 291 -1.74 -7.58 3.13
CA GLU A 291 -0.33 -7.94 2.95
C GLU A 291 0.57 -6.70 2.92
N PHE A 292 0.15 -5.62 2.27
CA PHE A 292 0.85 -4.34 2.29
C PHE A 292 1.03 -3.83 3.73
N VAL A 293 -0.06 -3.74 4.50
CA VAL A 293 -0.02 -3.31 5.90
C VAL A 293 0.89 -4.22 6.72
N ARG A 294 0.77 -5.55 6.56
CA ARG A 294 1.61 -6.54 7.24
C ARG A 294 3.10 -6.29 6.99
N VAL A 295 3.50 -6.09 5.74
CA VAL A 295 4.90 -5.87 5.34
C VAL A 295 5.41 -4.54 5.89
N VAL A 296 4.66 -3.44 5.74
CA VAL A 296 5.03 -2.12 6.27
C VAL A 296 5.20 -2.13 7.79
N LEU A 297 4.37 -2.87 8.50
CA LEU A 297 4.44 -3.01 9.97
C LEU A 297 5.54 -4.00 10.43
N GLY A 298 6.22 -4.68 9.51
CA GLY A 298 7.24 -5.68 9.82
C GLY A 298 6.69 -6.91 10.58
N LEU A 299 5.45 -7.31 10.28
CA LEU A 299 4.81 -8.44 10.93
C LEU A 299 5.15 -9.75 10.20
N ARG A 300 5.48 -10.79 10.97
CA ARG A 300 5.71 -12.13 10.40
C ARG A 300 4.38 -12.70 9.90
N ARG A 301 4.43 -13.43 8.76
CA ARG A 301 3.27 -14.17 8.25
C ARG A 301 2.97 -15.32 9.19
N SER A 302 1.86 -15.24 9.90
CA SER A 302 1.38 -16.31 10.79
C SER A 302 0.28 -17.13 10.10
N ARG A 303 0.00 -18.35 10.62
CA ARG A 303 -1.13 -19.17 10.14
C ARG A 303 -2.49 -18.47 10.29
N TRP A 304 -2.60 -17.50 11.19
CA TRP A 304 -3.83 -16.71 11.34
C TRP A 304 -4.12 -15.84 10.13
N PHE A 305 -3.08 -15.21 9.51
CA PHE A 305 -3.27 -14.48 8.26
C PHE A 305 -3.73 -15.41 7.13
N THR A 306 -3.11 -16.58 6.99
CA THR A 306 -3.50 -17.56 5.96
C THR A 306 -4.92 -18.09 6.18
N ALA A 307 -5.30 -18.38 7.42
CA ALA A 307 -6.67 -18.79 7.76
C ALA A 307 -7.68 -17.68 7.46
N TYR A 308 -7.34 -16.42 7.79
CA TYR A 308 -8.20 -15.29 7.50
C TYR A 308 -8.39 -15.08 5.99
N TYR A 309 -7.34 -15.24 5.17
CA TYR A 309 -7.48 -15.18 3.71
C TYR A 309 -8.40 -16.27 3.17
N ALA A 310 -8.35 -17.49 3.73
CA ALA A 310 -9.27 -18.55 3.37
C ALA A 310 -10.73 -18.21 3.73
N VAL A 311 -10.95 -17.52 4.87
CA VAL A 311 -12.29 -17.04 5.25
C VAL A 311 -12.77 -15.93 4.32
N LEU A 312 -11.88 -15.02 3.89
CA LEU A 312 -12.22 -13.96 2.93
C LEU A 312 -12.68 -14.51 1.57
N LEU A 313 -12.24 -15.71 1.17
CA LEU A 313 -12.71 -16.37 -0.05
C LEU A 313 -14.21 -16.70 -0.03
N LEU A 314 -14.85 -16.72 1.15
CA LEU A 314 -16.29 -16.90 1.27
C LEU A 314 -17.08 -15.65 0.86
N LEU A 315 -16.46 -14.45 0.84
CA LEU A 315 -17.15 -13.21 0.53
C LEU A 315 -17.78 -13.19 -0.88
N PRO A 316 -17.06 -13.51 -1.98
CA PRO A 316 -17.68 -13.58 -3.31
C PRO A 316 -18.81 -14.62 -3.40
N ILE A 317 -18.66 -15.77 -2.73
CA ILE A 317 -19.69 -16.82 -2.71
C ILE A 317 -20.95 -16.30 -2.05
N GLY A 318 -20.83 -15.64 -0.92
CA GLY A 318 -21.98 -15.10 -0.21
C GLY A 318 -22.62 -13.91 -0.96
N SER A 319 -21.82 -13.04 -1.64
CA SER A 319 -22.41 -11.96 -2.46
C SER A 319 -23.29 -12.54 -3.57
N VAL A 320 -22.84 -13.61 -4.22
CA VAL A 320 -23.63 -14.35 -5.21
C VAL A 320 -24.88 -14.96 -4.59
N PHE A 321 -24.72 -15.60 -3.44
CA PHE A 321 -25.84 -16.26 -2.76
C PHE A 321 -26.88 -15.24 -2.29
N SER A 322 -26.47 -14.10 -1.71
CA SER A 322 -27.39 -13.02 -1.32
C SER A 322 -28.08 -12.40 -2.52
N PHE A 323 -27.43 -12.37 -3.67
CA PHE A 323 -27.94 -11.83 -4.90
C PHE A 323 -29.02 -12.69 -5.58
N TYR A 324 -28.83 -14.03 -5.57
CA TYR A 324 -29.66 -14.98 -6.30
C TYR A 324 -30.76 -15.63 -5.49
N TRP A 325 -30.50 -15.95 -4.23
CA TRP A 325 -31.38 -16.79 -3.44
C TRP A 325 -32.49 -16.02 -2.72
N PHE A 326 -32.21 -14.78 -2.31
CA PHE A 326 -33.11 -14.06 -1.41
C PHE A 326 -34.27 -13.30 -2.03
N PRO A 327 -34.30 -12.96 -3.30
CA PRO A 327 -35.41 -12.19 -3.87
C PRO A 327 -36.71 -12.94 -3.96
N THR A 328 -36.69 -14.26 -3.92
CA THR A 328 -37.83 -15.10 -4.31
C THR A 328 -38.69 -15.60 -3.14
N HIS A 329 -38.31 -15.35 -1.87
CA HIS A 329 -39.03 -15.92 -0.72
C HIS A 329 -39.21 -14.90 0.41
N SER A 330 -40.39 -14.87 1.04
CA SER A 330 -40.71 -14.02 2.21
C SER A 330 -39.81 -14.30 3.44
N ILE A 331 -39.20 -15.46 3.53
CA ILE A 331 -38.15 -15.81 4.51
C ILE A 331 -36.85 -15.08 4.19
N GLY A 332 -36.71 -14.52 2.98
CA GLY A 332 -35.49 -13.91 2.46
C GLY A 332 -35.02 -12.69 3.21
N SER A 333 -35.90 -11.86 3.77
CA SER A 333 -35.47 -10.61 4.42
C SER A 333 -34.60 -10.84 5.67
N ALA A 334 -35.05 -11.72 6.58
CA ALA A 334 -34.32 -12.03 7.81
C ALA A 334 -32.98 -12.75 7.50
N VAL A 335 -32.99 -13.68 6.53
CA VAL A 335 -31.78 -14.42 6.14
C VAL A 335 -30.80 -13.48 5.42
N ASN A 336 -31.30 -12.57 4.57
CA ASN A 336 -30.45 -11.55 3.92
C ASN A 336 -29.75 -10.64 4.96
N VAL A 337 -30.48 -10.24 6.00
CA VAL A 337 -29.89 -9.52 7.14
C VAL A 337 -28.77 -10.32 7.81
N VAL A 338 -29.02 -11.58 8.12
CA VAL A 338 -28.03 -12.47 8.76
C VAL A 338 -26.81 -12.65 7.87
N VAL A 339 -27.01 -12.91 6.58
CA VAL A 339 -25.90 -13.05 5.62
C VAL A 339 -25.12 -11.75 5.50
N SER A 340 -25.78 -10.61 5.38
CA SER A 340 -25.10 -9.31 5.31
C SER A 340 -24.32 -9.00 6.59
N LEU A 341 -24.86 -9.32 7.76
CA LEU A 341 -24.16 -9.21 9.03
C LEU A 341 -22.93 -10.12 9.11
N LEU A 342 -23.05 -11.38 8.66
CA LEU A 342 -21.92 -12.31 8.56
C LEU A 342 -20.83 -11.78 7.63
N PHE A 343 -21.21 -11.19 6.50
CA PHE A 343 -20.28 -10.53 5.59
C PHE A 343 -19.53 -9.39 6.28
N GLN A 344 -20.23 -8.51 6.96
CA GLN A 344 -19.61 -7.41 7.69
C GLN A 344 -18.68 -7.92 8.79
N ILE A 345 -19.05 -8.97 9.53
CA ILE A 345 -18.21 -9.59 10.56
C ILE A 345 -16.94 -10.18 9.92
N ILE A 346 -17.04 -10.83 8.77
CA ILE A 346 -15.89 -11.39 8.05
C ILE A 346 -14.97 -10.27 7.53
N HIS A 347 -15.53 -9.16 7.04
CA HIS A 347 -14.77 -8.03 6.50
C HIS A 347 -14.20 -7.11 7.58
N ALA A 348 -14.84 -7.03 8.76
CA ALA A 348 -14.45 -6.11 9.85
C ALA A 348 -12.97 -6.19 10.27
N PRO A 349 -12.29 -7.35 10.35
CA PRO A 349 -10.85 -7.38 10.65
C PRO A 349 -10.00 -6.66 9.61
N ALA A 350 -10.36 -6.69 8.33
CA ALA A 350 -9.65 -5.97 7.28
C ALA A 350 -9.95 -4.47 7.30
N SER A 351 -11.22 -4.09 7.40
CA SER A 351 -11.63 -2.68 7.33
C SER A 351 -11.37 -1.90 8.63
N MET A 352 -11.64 -2.52 9.77
CA MET A 352 -11.59 -1.88 11.10
C MET A 352 -10.40 -2.33 11.94
N GLY A 353 -9.96 -3.58 11.78
CA GLY A 353 -8.85 -4.14 12.54
C GLY A 353 -7.49 -3.62 12.11
N LEU A 354 -7.26 -3.41 10.81
CA LEU A 354 -5.98 -2.93 10.29
C LEU A 354 -5.57 -1.55 10.83
N PRO A 355 -6.44 -0.51 10.87
CA PRO A 355 -6.08 0.77 11.45
C PRO A 355 -5.76 0.65 12.95
N LEU A 356 -6.51 -0.15 13.71
CA LEU A 356 -6.24 -0.39 15.12
C LEU A 356 -4.90 -1.11 15.33
N LEU A 357 -4.59 -2.10 14.49
CA LEU A 357 -3.31 -2.78 14.49
C LEU A 357 -2.15 -1.82 14.17
N ALA A 358 -2.31 -0.96 13.17
CA ALA A 358 -1.31 0.05 12.83
C ALA A 358 -1.07 1.02 13.98
N LEU A 359 -2.12 1.50 14.66
CA LEU A 359 -2.03 2.34 15.84
C LEU A 359 -1.34 1.64 17.02
N TRP A 360 -1.68 0.37 17.27
CA TRP A 360 -1.06 -0.42 18.33
C TRP A 360 0.44 -0.63 18.08
N VAL A 361 0.84 -0.97 16.85
CA VAL A 361 2.26 -1.11 16.47
C VAL A 361 2.99 0.24 16.57
N ALA A 362 2.35 1.32 16.11
CA ALA A 362 2.87 2.68 16.18
C ALA A 362 3.16 3.10 17.64
N TRP A 363 2.22 2.80 18.53
CA TRP A 363 2.35 3.12 19.95
C TRP A 363 3.41 2.26 20.63
N ARG A 364 3.37 0.92 20.45
CA ARG A 364 4.22 -0.03 21.16
C ARG A 364 5.66 0.00 20.66
N LYS A 365 5.88 0.04 19.35
CA LYS A 365 7.21 0.00 18.73
C LYS A 365 7.77 1.38 18.38
N ARG A 366 7.06 2.46 18.66
CA ARG A 366 7.39 3.84 18.23
C ARG A 366 7.68 3.95 16.73
N ASN A 367 6.98 3.15 15.91
CA ASN A 367 7.20 3.05 14.48
C ASN A 367 6.51 4.22 13.76
N THR A 368 7.30 5.07 13.12
CA THR A 368 6.81 6.26 12.40
C THR A 368 5.99 5.89 11.17
N ASP A 369 6.34 4.79 10.47
CA ASP A 369 5.58 4.34 9.30
C ASP A 369 4.20 3.84 9.70
N ALA A 370 4.10 3.13 10.82
CA ALA A 370 2.83 2.70 11.36
C ALA A 370 1.93 3.90 11.71
N TRP A 371 2.48 4.97 12.28
CA TRP A 371 1.74 6.21 12.53
C TRP A 371 1.24 6.86 11.24
N LEU A 372 2.09 7.02 10.24
CA LEU A 372 1.73 7.62 8.96
C LEU A 372 0.68 6.77 8.22
N LEU A 373 0.84 5.44 8.23
CA LEU A 373 -0.10 4.50 7.59
C LEU A 373 -1.46 4.46 8.30
N SER A 374 -1.51 4.71 9.60
CA SER A 374 -2.78 4.71 10.35
C SER A 374 -3.77 5.75 9.83
N VAL A 375 -3.30 6.87 9.26
CA VAL A 375 -4.17 7.96 8.75
C VAL A 375 -5.05 7.51 7.59
N PRO A 376 -4.51 7.04 6.44
CA PRO A 376 -5.36 6.57 5.35
C PRO A 376 -6.23 5.38 5.76
N LEU A 377 -5.72 4.46 6.59
CA LEU A 377 -6.53 3.34 7.08
C LEU A 377 -7.70 3.80 7.96
N MET A 378 -7.52 4.81 8.81
CA MET A 378 -8.61 5.37 9.62
C MET A 378 -9.63 6.12 8.78
N VAL A 379 -9.20 6.83 7.74
CA VAL A 379 -10.12 7.49 6.79
C VAL A 379 -11.01 6.45 6.13
N ASN A 380 -10.44 5.37 5.60
CA ASN A 380 -11.21 4.27 5.01
C ASN A 380 -12.15 3.61 6.04
N ALA A 381 -11.65 3.28 7.22
CA ALA A 381 -12.43 2.66 8.27
C ALA A 381 -13.61 3.54 8.73
N SER A 382 -13.46 4.85 8.78
CA SER A 382 -14.54 5.76 9.17
C SER A 382 -15.75 5.67 8.26
N PHE A 383 -15.50 5.48 6.96
CA PHE A 383 -16.55 5.28 5.96
C PHE A 383 -17.23 3.91 6.10
N GLU A 384 -16.46 2.86 6.30
CA GLU A 384 -16.97 1.51 6.52
C GLU A 384 -17.88 1.45 7.78
N TYR A 385 -17.43 2.10 8.86
CA TYR A 385 -18.25 2.22 10.07
C TYR A 385 -19.54 2.98 9.83
N TYR A 386 -19.48 4.09 9.13
CA TYR A 386 -20.67 4.87 8.76
C TYR A 386 -21.63 4.02 7.92
N SER A 387 -21.14 3.42 6.85
CA SER A 387 -21.96 2.59 5.94
C SER A 387 -22.60 1.42 6.66
N PHE A 388 -21.85 0.74 7.54
CA PHE A 388 -22.38 -0.35 8.36
C PHE A 388 -23.47 0.11 9.32
N THR A 389 -23.25 1.24 10.01
CA THR A 389 -24.23 1.79 10.95
C THR A 389 -25.52 2.18 10.22
N VAL A 390 -25.40 2.86 9.09
CA VAL A 390 -26.54 3.25 8.26
C VAL A 390 -27.30 2.02 7.76
N TYR A 391 -26.58 1.00 7.29
CA TYR A 391 -27.15 -0.27 6.88
C TYR A 391 -27.91 -0.96 8.03
N LEU A 392 -27.32 -1.02 9.23
CA LEU A 392 -27.96 -1.60 10.41
C LEU A 392 -29.25 -0.86 10.78
N LEU A 393 -29.23 0.46 10.77
CA LEU A 393 -30.40 1.29 11.05
C LEU A 393 -31.49 1.10 9.99
N TYR A 394 -31.11 0.95 8.74
CA TYR A 394 -32.04 0.65 7.64
C TYR A 394 -32.69 -0.72 7.80
N VAL A 395 -31.90 -1.75 8.08
CA VAL A 395 -32.39 -3.13 8.22
C VAL A 395 -33.26 -3.31 9.46
N THR A 396 -32.98 -2.56 10.54
CA THR A 396 -33.82 -2.56 11.75
C THR A 396 -35.05 -1.66 11.63
N HIS A 397 -35.34 -1.13 10.45
CA HIS A 397 -36.42 -0.19 10.17
C HIS A 397 -36.40 1.11 11.02
N ALA A 398 -35.24 1.41 11.63
CA ALA A 398 -35.05 2.66 12.39
C ALA A 398 -34.97 3.88 11.48
N VAL A 399 -34.61 3.68 10.22
CA VAL A 399 -34.42 4.76 9.20
C VAL A 399 -34.99 4.30 7.87
N SER A 400 -35.69 5.19 7.15
CA SER A 400 -36.21 4.90 5.81
C SER A 400 -35.13 4.88 4.74
N ALA A 401 -35.36 4.16 3.62
CA ALA A 401 -34.45 4.14 2.46
C ALA A 401 -34.17 5.54 1.92
N ASN A 402 -35.18 6.41 1.87
CA ASN A 402 -35.03 7.80 1.41
C ASN A 402 -34.16 8.63 2.32
N ALA A 403 -34.23 8.42 3.65
CA ALA A 403 -33.36 9.06 4.62
C ALA A 403 -31.91 8.58 4.46
N VAL A 404 -31.70 7.30 4.19
CA VAL A 404 -30.35 6.72 3.90
C VAL A 404 -29.75 7.35 2.65
N MET A 405 -30.53 7.42 1.58
CA MET A 405 -30.10 8.02 0.30
C MET A 405 -29.78 9.52 0.44
N SER A 406 -30.61 10.25 1.17
CA SER A 406 -30.40 11.70 1.40
C SER A 406 -29.29 11.99 2.40
N ALA A 407 -29.10 11.16 3.41
CA ALA A 407 -28.04 11.32 4.40
C ALA A 407 -26.64 11.05 3.86
N GLY A 408 -26.53 10.19 2.85
CA GLY A 408 -25.27 9.96 2.11
C GLY A 408 -24.83 11.16 1.27
N GLN A 409 -25.62 12.23 1.21
CA GLN A 409 -25.35 13.42 0.43
C GLN A 409 -25.45 14.67 1.30
N THR A 410 -24.50 15.59 1.18
CA THR A 410 -24.57 16.90 1.83
C THR A 410 -24.82 17.97 0.79
N PRO A 411 -25.90 18.76 0.93
CA PRO A 411 -26.16 19.87 0.02
C PRO A 411 -25.14 21.00 0.25
N ILE A 412 -24.34 21.29 -0.75
CA ILE A 412 -23.44 22.44 -0.77
C ILE A 412 -23.91 23.38 -1.88
N ARG A 413 -24.72 24.38 -1.53
CA ARG A 413 -25.41 25.29 -2.47
C ARG A 413 -26.27 24.48 -3.45
N ALA A 414 -25.96 24.55 -4.76
CA ALA A 414 -26.64 23.82 -5.81
C ALA A 414 -26.18 22.37 -5.99
N PHE A 415 -25.21 21.91 -5.21
CA PHE A 415 -24.58 20.59 -5.37
C PHE A 415 -24.83 19.73 -4.14
N ASN A 416 -25.17 18.46 -4.35
CA ASN A 416 -25.12 17.43 -3.31
C ASN A 416 -23.82 16.66 -3.47
N VAL A 417 -22.97 16.64 -2.44
CA VAL A 417 -21.71 15.90 -2.45
C VAL A 417 -21.92 14.58 -1.71
N ALA A 418 -21.62 13.46 -2.35
CA ALA A 418 -21.68 12.17 -1.69
C ALA A 418 -20.47 11.97 -0.74
N TRP A 419 -20.74 11.52 0.46
CA TRP A 419 -19.69 11.26 1.45
C TRP A 419 -18.71 10.17 1.00
N THR A 420 -19.18 9.19 0.22
CA THR A 420 -18.34 8.19 -0.44
C THR A 420 -17.21 8.80 -1.25
N GLU A 421 -17.53 9.84 -2.03
CA GLU A 421 -16.59 10.56 -2.89
C GLU A 421 -15.55 11.31 -2.06
N VAL A 422 -16.00 12.02 -1.02
CA VAL A 422 -15.11 12.75 -0.10
C VAL A 422 -14.12 11.83 0.59
N VAL A 423 -14.60 10.68 1.07
CA VAL A 423 -13.75 9.71 1.78
C VAL A 423 -12.79 9.01 0.82
N SER A 424 -13.24 8.61 -0.37
CA SER A 424 -12.37 8.02 -1.40
C SER A 424 -11.27 8.98 -1.84
N PHE A 425 -11.62 10.25 -2.03
CA PHE A 425 -10.66 11.31 -2.31
C PHE A 425 -9.66 11.48 -1.16
N ALA A 426 -10.15 11.61 0.08
CA ALA A 426 -9.31 11.77 1.25
C ALA A 426 -8.40 10.56 1.50
N PHE A 427 -8.90 9.34 1.27
CA PHE A 427 -8.10 8.12 1.33
C PHE A 427 -6.97 8.14 0.30
N SER A 428 -7.27 8.43 -0.97
CA SER A 428 -6.28 8.49 -2.04
C SER A 428 -5.20 9.55 -1.77
N VAL A 429 -5.61 10.74 -1.33
CA VAL A 429 -4.68 11.83 -0.99
C VAL A 429 -3.80 11.47 0.22
N THR A 430 -4.39 10.93 1.29
CA THR A 430 -3.62 10.55 2.50
C THR A 430 -2.69 9.38 2.23
N LEU A 431 -3.08 8.44 1.38
CA LEU A 431 -2.21 7.34 0.92
C LEU A 431 -1.05 7.85 0.07
N LEU A 432 -1.30 8.81 -0.83
CA LEU A 432 -0.27 9.46 -1.62
C LEU A 432 0.74 10.20 -0.72
N ILE A 433 0.26 10.96 0.24
CA ILE A 433 1.11 11.65 1.23
C ILE A 433 1.97 10.63 2.00
N PHE A 434 1.37 9.53 2.45
CA PHE A 434 2.10 8.44 3.10
C PHE A 434 3.25 7.92 2.22
N LEU A 435 2.96 7.59 0.95
CA LEU A 435 3.95 7.05 0.00
C LEU A 435 5.11 8.04 -0.22
N VAL A 436 4.80 9.31 -0.46
CA VAL A 436 5.81 10.36 -0.68
C VAL A 436 6.69 10.55 0.55
N VAL A 437 6.09 10.73 1.73
CA VAL A 437 6.84 10.95 2.98
C VAL A 437 7.72 9.74 3.32
N ARG A 438 7.20 8.53 3.18
CA ARG A 438 7.95 7.29 3.42
C ARG A 438 9.12 7.16 2.44
N THR A 439 8.90 7.37 1.15
CA THR A 439 9.94 7.27 0.12
C THR A 439 11.06 8.29 0.36
N ILE A 440 10.72 9.55 0.67
CA ILE A 440 11.71 10.58 1.00
C ILE A 440 12.52 10.18 2.24
N ARG A 441 11.86 9.63 3.27
CA ARG A 441 12.54 9.20 4.48
C ARG A 441 13.51 8.05 4.22
N LEU A 442 13.06 6.99 3.52
CA LEU A 442 13.92 5.86 3.16
C LEU A 442 15.11 6.30 2.29
N ALA A 443 14.89 7.21 1.34
CA ALA A 443 15.96 7.78 0.52
C ALA A 443 16.99 8.55 1.37
N ARG A 444 16.52 9.35 2.35
CA ARG A 444 17.41 10.08 3.27
C ARG A 444 18.19 9.16 4.18
N GLU A 445 17.57 8.11 4.72
CA GLU A 445 18.24 7.12 5.56
C GLU A 445 19.35 6.38 4.78
N LYS A 446 19.05 5.95 3.53
CA LYS A 446 20.05 5.33 2.64
C LYS A 446 21.19 6.29 2.27
N ALA A 447 20.86 7.53 1.92
CA ALA A 447 21.87 8.54 1.60
C ALA A 447 22.77 8.87 2.79
N ARG A 448 22.20 8.93 4.00
CA ARG A 448 22.98 9.15 5.23
C ARG A 448 23.91 7.99 5.51
N ALA A 449 23.44 6.75 5.43
CA ALA A 449 24.28 5.56 5.62
C ALA A 449 25.42 5.49 4.60
N ALA A 450 25.14 5.82 3.32
CA ALA A 450 26.16 5.88 2.28
C ALA A 450 27.20 6.98 2.55
N SER A 451 26.76 8.18 3.02
CA SER A 451 27.67 9.27 3.39
C SER A 451 28.58 8.92 4.58
N GLU A 452 28.02 8.27 5.60
CA GLU A 452 28.79 7.80 6.76
C GLU A 452 29.85 6.76 6.33
N MET A 453 29.49 5.82 5.45
CA MET A 453 30.42 4.84 4.88
C MET A 453 31.52 5.49 4.03
N GLN A 454 31.17 6.45 3.20
CA GLN A 454 32.15 7.18 2.39
C GLN A 454 33.16 7.98 3.24
N ALA A 455 32.73 8.55 4.35
CA ALA A 455 33.62 9.25 5.28
C ALA A 455 34.66 8.29 5.88
N VAL A 456 34.23 7.09 6.30
CA VAL A 456 35.14 6.06 6.85
C VAL A 456 36.11 5.56 5.79
N LYS A 457 35.64 5.30 4.56
CA LYS A 457 36.51 4.94 3.42
C LYS A 457 37.61 5.98 3.18
N THR A 458 37.22 7.26 3.22
CA THR A 458 38.19 8.37 3.04
C THR A 458 39.25 8.39 4.16
N LEU A 459 38.81 8.21 5.41
CA LEU A 459 39.75 8.13 6.55
C LEU A 459 40.72 6.95 6.43
N GLN A 460 40.22 5.75 6.12
CA GLN A 460 41.01 4.56 5.93
C GLN A 460 42.06 4.74 4.81
N SER A 461 41.63 5.27 3.65
CA SER A 461 42.52 5.54 2.51
C SER A 461 43.63 6.54 2.84
N LEU A 462 43.33 7.60 3.62
CA LEU A 462 44.32 8.57 4.07
C LEU A 462 45.35 7.98 5.03
N LEU A 463 44.90 7.08 5.92
CA LEU A 463 45.82 6.39 6.87
C LEU A 463 46.76 5.41 6.15
N LEU A 464 46.21 4.63 5.20
CA LEU A 464 47.01 3.69 4.40
C LEU A 464 47.96 4.41 3.43
N ALA A 465 47.56 5.55 2.83
CA ALA A 465 48.41 6.34 1.95
C ALA A 465 49.70 6.87 2.62
N ARG A 466 49.64 7.16 3.91
CA ARG A 466 50.84 7.54 4.70
C ARG A 466 51.88 6.45 4.75
N SER A 467 51.49 5.18 4.66
CA SER A 467 52.35 4.00 4.70
C SER A 467 53.04 3.71 3.35
N GLN A 468 52.83 4.52 2.32
CA GLN A 468 53.42 4.28 0.99
C GLN A 468 54.55 5.27 0.64
N GLN A 469 55.13 5.93 1.62
CA GLN A 469 56.24 6.87 1.34
C GLN A 469 57.55 6.09 1.04
N PRO A 470 58.34 6.56 0.05
CA PRO A 470 59.63 5.96 -0.27
C PRO A 470 60.54 5.97 0.94
N THR A 471 61.16 4.81 1.26
CA THR A 471 62.09 4.67 2.37
C THR A 471 63.47 4.41 1.81
N PRO A 472 64.46 5.29 2.02
CA PRO A 472 65.80 5.11 1.50
C PRO A 472 66.42 3.78 1.99
N GLY A 473 67.03 3.03 1.09
CA GLY A 473 67.68 1.75 1.37
C GLY A 473 66.76 0.53 1.28
N TYR A 474 65.45 0.74 0.98
CA TYR A 474 64.49 -0.34 0.85
C TYR A 474 63.59 -0.12 -0.38
N ALA A 475 63.36 -1.16 -1.17
CA ALA A 475 62.37 -1.22 -2.21
C ALA A 475 61.11 -1.88 -1.64
N VAL A 476 60.03 -1.08 -1.43
CA VAL A 476 58.77 -1.55 -0.86
C VAL A 476 57.66 -1.41 -1.91
N GLU A 477 56.99 -2.51 -2.22
CA GLU A 477 55.78 -2.57 -3.03
C GLU A 477 54.60 -2.96 -2.17
N THR A 478 53.47 -2.29 -2.34
CA THR A 478 52.22 -2.63 -1.65
C THR A 478 51.07 -2.73 -2.59
N ALA A 479 50.18 -3.68 -2.40
CA ALA A 479 48.92 -3.78 -3.09
C ALA A 479 47.78 -4.02 -2.08
N TYR A 480 46.75 -3.23 -2.16
CA TYR A 480 45.54 -3.35 -1.33
C TYR A 480 44.28 -3.32 -2.22
N ARG A 481 43.47 -4.36 -2.10
CA ARG A 481 42.25 -4.55 -2.87
C ARG A 481 41.13 -4.93 -1.92
N PRO A 482 40.33 -3.99 -1.40
CA PRO A 482 39.23 -4.31 -0.53
C PRO A 482 38.13 -5.03 -1.27
N ALA A 483 37.50 -6.06 -0.68
CA ALA A 483 36.38 -6.81 -1.21
C ALA A 483 35.06 -6.03 -1.15
N ALA A 484 34.96 -5.05 -0.25
CA ALA A 484 33.81 -4.19 -0.06
C ALA A 484 34.20 -2.70 -0.16
N GLU A 485 33.29 -1.79 0.24
CA GLU A 485 33.58 -0.34 0.25
C GLU A 485 34.71 0.03 1.21
N VAL A 486 34.87 -0.72 2.31
CA VAL A 486 35.94 -0.62 3.31
C VAL A 486 36.37 -2.02 3.70
N GLY A 487 37.69 -2.21 3.96
CA GLY A 487 38.26 -3.51 4.30
C GLY A 487 38.58 -3.65 5.78
N GLY A 488 38.74 -4.91 6.23
CA GLY A 488 39.28 -5.33 7.50
C GLY A 488 40.79 -5.42 7.52
N ASP A 489 41.42 -5.59 6.35
CA ASP A 489 42.84 -5.63 6.18
C ASP A 489 43.52 -4.29 6.44
N PHE A 490 44.74 -4.33 6.95
CA PHE A 490 45.59 -3.16 7.09
C PHE A 490 47.06 -3.50 6.87
N PHE A 491 47.83 -2.50 6.50
CA PHE A 491 49.30 -2.57 6.49
C PHE A 491 49.91 -1.24 6.95
N LEU A 492 51.10 -1.31 7.47
CA LEU A 492 51.89 -0.14 7.84
C LEU A 492 53.35 -0.36 7.36
N VAL A 493 53.92 0.68 6.79
CA VAL A 493 55.34 0.79 6.50
C VAL A 493 55.88 2.01 7.25
N SER A 494 56.79 1.81 8.18
CA SER A 494 57.28 2.88 9.05
C SER A 494 58.78 2.84 9.17
N PRO A 495 59.52 3.87 8.70
CA PRO A 495 60.94 3.95 8.88
C PRO A 495 61.32 4.19 10.35
N GLY A 496 62.27 3.39 10.86
CA GLY A 496 62.88 3.56 12.19
C GLY A 496 63.88 4.73 12.18
N LYS A 497 64.10 5.32 13.33
CA LYS A 497 65.11 6.40 13.53
C LYS A 497 66.55 5.92 13.36
N ASP A 498 66.77 4.64 13.49
CA ASP A 498 68.03 3.93 13.37
C ASP A 498 68.32 3.40 11.95
N GLY A 499 67.51 3.81 10.97
CA GLY A 499 67.62 3.35 9.58
C GLY A 499 66.98 1.99 9.33
N SER A 500 66.33 1.38 10.32
CA SER A 500 65.53 0.17 10.12
C SER A 500 64.19 0.47 9.51
N LEU A 501 63.53 -0.53 8.96
CA LEU A 501 62.16 -0.45 8.45
C LEU A 501 61.25 -1.41 9.22
N VAL A 502 60.15 -0.92 9.77
CA VAL A 502 59.13 -1.74 10.40
C VAL A 502 57.94 -1.84 9.46
N VAL A 503 57.50 -3.06 9.15
CA VAL A 503 56.30 -3.33 8.36
C VAL A 503 55.34 -4.20 9.16
N VAL A 504 54.06 -3.91 9.05
CA VAL A 504 53.00 -4.71 9.70
C VAL A 504 51.94 -4.98 8.65
N VAL A 505 51.48 -6.23 8.56
CA VAL A 505 50.27 -6.62 7.81
C VAL A 505 49.36 -7.36 8.76
N GLY A 506 48.06 -7.12 8.68
CA GLY A 506 47.09 -7.78 9.51
C GLY A 506 45.66 -7.69 8.98
N ASP A 507 44.77 -8.48 9.56
CA ASP A 507 43.37 -8.53 9.27
C ASP A 507 42.52 -8.48 10.54
N VAL A 508 41.45 -7.73 10.52
CA VAL A 508 40.49 -7.54 11.61
C VAL A 508 39.26 -8.41 11.39
N SER A 509 38.97 -9.29 12.34
CA SER A 509 37.79 -10.14 12.29
C SER A 509 36.49 -9.34 12.09
N GLY A 510 35.66 -9.74 11.10
CA GLY A 510 34.43 -9.07 10.74
C GLY A 510 34.54 -8.17 9.51
N LYS A 511 33.43 -7.61 9.06
CA LYS A 511 33.39 -6.79 7.84
C LYS A 511 32.64 -5.48 8.08
N GLY A 512 32.85 -4.50 7.19
CA GLY A 512 32.12 -3.25 7.18
C GLY A 512 32.64 -2.20 8.18
N LEU A 513 31.76 -1.31 8.63
CA LEU A 513 32.10 -0.10 9.39
C LEU A 513 32.91 -0.38 10.66
N LEU A 514 32.53 -1.38 11.45
CA LEU A 514 33.21 -1.70 12.71
C LEU A 514 34.65 -2.20 12.48
N ALA A 515 34.87 -3.05 11.47
CA ALA A 515 36.21 -3.51 11.09
C ALA A 515 37.10 -2.33 10.64
N ALA A 516 36.58 -1.46 9.74
CA ALA A 516 37.31 -0.29 9.27
C ALA A 516 37.64 0.72 10.39
N MET A 517 36.76 0.92 11.38
CA MET A 517 37.03 1.76 12.54
C MET A 517 38.14 1.15 13.39
N ARG A 518 38.18 -0.17 13.57
CA ARG A 518 39.23 -0.87 14.28
C ARG A 518 40.59 -0.77 13.55
N VAL A 519 40.59 -0.95 12.22
CA VAL A 519 41.77 -0.69 11.38
C VAL A 519 42.32 0.72 11.63
N SER A 520 41.46 1.74 11.67
CA SER A 520 41.86 3.12 11.92
C SER A 520 42.51 3.29 13.32
N LEU A 521 41.98 2.63 14.34
CA LEU A 521 42.53 2.62 15.69
C LEU A 521 43.92 1.94 15.70
N ILE A 522 44.04 0.77 15.06
CA ILE A 522 45.29 0.01 14.95
C ILE A 522 46.37 0.85 14.27
N LEU A 523 46.09 1.42 13.12
CA LEU A 523 47.02 2.29 12.39
C LEU A 523 47.41 3.51 13.22
N GLY A 524 46.49 4.10 13.97
CA GLY A 524 46.77 5.20 14.90
C GLY A 524 47.69 4.80 16.05
N ALA A 525 47.53 3.59 16.60
CA ALA A 525 48.41 3.05 17.63
C ALA A 525 49.80 2.71 17.08
N LEU A 526 49.89 2.06 15.93
CA LEU A 526 51.13 1.64 15.28
C LEU A 526 52.03 2.82 14.84
N ASN A 527 51.47 3.96 14.47
CA ASN A 527 52.22 5.15 14.02
C ASN A 527 53.25 5.68 15.05
N ARG A 528 53.23 5.21 16.29
CA ARG A 528 54.17 5.61 17.36
C ARG A 528 55.22 4.54 17.71
N GLU A 529 55.17 3.38 17.05
CA GLU A 529 55.94 2.19 17.47
C GLU A 529 57.12 1.83 16.54
N SER A 530 57.51 2.73 15.63
CA SER A 530 58.50 2.47 14.57
C SER A 530 59.96 2.12 15.05
N SER A 531 60.25 2.29 16.33
CA SER A 531 61.58 2.01 16.87
C SER A 531 61.63 0.75 17.76
N ARG A 532 60.57 -0.04 17.86
CA ARG A 532 60.45 -1.19 18.75
C ARG A 532 60.69 -2.52 18.04
N LEU A 533 61.01 -3.56 18.84
CA LEU A 533 61.03 -4.92 18.34
C LEU A 533 59.62 -5.41 17.98
N PRO A 534 59.47 -6.29 16.99
CA PRO A 534 58.17 -6.79 16.52
C PRO A 534 57.28 -7.41 17.60
N ASP A 535 57.82 -8.15 18.52
CA ASP A 535 57.10 -8.75 19.65
C ASP A 535 56.57 -7.68 20.61
N GLU A 536 57.35 -6.62 20.90
CA GLU A 536 56.90 -5.49 21.73
C GLU A 536 55.77 -4.71 21.06
N VAL A 537 55.85 -4.53 19.73
CA VAL A 537 54.79 -3.87 18.95
C VAL A 537 53.47 -4.64 19.06
N LEU A 538 53.50 -5.97 18.83
CA LEU A 538 52.33 -6.82 18.92
C LEU A 538 51.79 -6.92 20.35
N ASN A 539 52.67 -7.04 21.38
CA ASN A 539 52.23 -7.08 22.77
C ASN A 539 51.48 -5.81 23.18
N ARG A 540 51.98 -4.64 22.80
CA ARG A 540 51.32 -3.36 23.06
C ARG A 540 49.98 -3.23 22.30
N LEU A 541 49.97 -3.62 21.03
CA LEU A 541 48.77 -3.59 20.23
C LEU A 541 47.69 -4.51 20.81
N ASN A 542 48.08 -5.69 21.32
CA ASN A 542 47.19 -6.60 22.03
C ASN A 542 46.51 -5.93 23.24
N LEU A 543 47.28 -5.21 24.07
CA LEU A 543 46.75 -4.49 25.23
C LEU A 543 45.80 -3.33 24.81
N VAL A 544 46.12 -2.62 23.74
CA VAL A 544 45.21 -1.56 23.17
C VAL A 544 43.91 -2.14 22.74
N LEU A 545 43.90 -3.28 22.04
CA LEU A 545 42.71 -3.93 21.55
C LEU A 545 41.82 -4.50 22.66
N LEU A 546 42.46 -5.13 23.68
CA LEU A 546 41.74 -5.61 24.85
C LEU A 546 41.08 -4.50 25.66
N GLY A 547 41.70 -3.31 25.73
CA GLY A 547 41.13 -2.13 26.39
C GLY A 547 39.84 -1.58 25.73
N GLN A 548 39.51 -1.99 24.51
CA GLN A 548 38.31 -1.56 23.78
C GLN A 548 37.07 -2.45 24.03
N GLY A 549 37.21 -3.53 24.81
CA GLY A 549 36.14 -4.48 25.09
C GLY A 549 35.92 -5.52 23.99
N ASP A 550 34.81 -6.24 24.03
CA ASP A 550 34.50 -7.37 23.14
C ASP A 550 34.20 -6.93 21.70
N MET A 551 35.26 -6.55 20.98
CA MET A 551 35.16 -6.12 19.57
C MET A 551 35.69 -7.16 18.55
N GLY A 552 35.89 -8.41 18.92
CA GLY A 552 36.48 -9.49 18.12
C GLY A 552 38.02 -9.52 18.19
N PHE A 553 38.69 -10.24 17.32
CA PHE A 553 40.13 -10.42 17.30
C PHE A 553 40.78 -9.83 16.02
N THR A 554 42.10 -9.73 16.01
CA THR A 554 42.88 -9.22 14.88
C THR A 554 44.10 -10.11 14.68
N THR A 555 44.33 -10.58 13.47
CA THR A 555 45.59 -11.23 13.11
C THR A 555 46.60 -10.18 12.64
N ALA A 556 47.86 -10.34 12.98
CA ALA A 556 48.93 -9.43 12.52
C ALA A 556 50.29 -10.11 12.48
N CYS A 557 51.07 -9.80 11.45
CA CYS A 557 52.49 -10.10 11.36
C CYS A 557 53.27 -8.78 11.32
N CYS A 558 54.21 -8.61 12.24
CA CYS A 558 55.11 -7.46 12.32
C CYS A 558 56.54 -7.91 11.99
N VAL A 559 57.18 -7.21 11.05
CA VAL A 559 58.59 -7.46 10.64
C VAL A 559 59.39 -6.17 10.78
N ARG A 560 60.57 -6.27 11.30
CA ARG A 560 61.59 -5.21 11.32
C ARG A 560 62.80 -5.65 10.51
N VAL A 561 63.24 -4.85 9.56
CA VAL A 561 64.40 -5.11 8.71
C VAL A 561 65.42 -4.02 8.95
N GLU A 562 66.68 -4.41 9.18
CA GLU A 562 67.84 -3.52 9.35
C GLU A 562 68.55 -3.29 8.01
N ALA A 563 69.28 -2.20 7.92
CA ALA A 563 70.02 -1.86 6.70
C ALA A 563 71.07 -2.88 6.28
N ASN A 564 71.58 -3.72 7.23
CA ASN A 564 72.52 -4.80 7.00
C ASN A 564 71.84 -6.10 6.49
N GLY A 565 70.56 -6.13 6.32
CA GLY A 565 69.77 -7.29 5.87
C GLY A 565 69.27 -8.18 7.01
N ASN A 566 69.65 -7.95 8.24
CA ASN A 566 69.10 -8.71 9.39
C ASN A 566 67.61 -8.32 9.55
N TYR A 567 66.74 -9.30 9.68
CA TYR A 567 65.36 -9.04 10.03
C TYR A 567 64.93 -9.81 11.28
N SER A 568 63.99 -9.25 11.96
CA SER A 568 63.25 -9.89 13.05
C SER A 568 61.76 -9.80 12.78
N PHE A 569 60.99 -10.79 13.21
CA PHE A 569 59.55 -10.75 13.09
C PHE A 569 58.84 -11.45 14.24
N ALA A 570 57.59 -11.06 14.46
CA ALA A 570 56.65 -11.71 15.36
C ALA A 570 55.30 -11.86 14.66
N ASN A 571 54.59 -12.95 14.99
CA ASN A 571 53.29 -13.29 14.36
C ASN A 571 52.23 -13.53 15.42
N ALA A 572 51.09 -12.87 15.26
CA ALA A 572 49.88 -12.99 16.09
C ALA A 572 48.74 -13.66 15.29
N GLY A 573 48.97 -14.93 14.91
CA GLY A 573 47.93 -15.71 14.20
C GLY A 573 47.65 -15.29 12.77
N HIS A 574 48.55 -14.54 12.13
CA HIS A 574 48.50 -14.15 10.73
C HIS A 574 49.27 -15.14 9.85
N LEU A 575 49.16 -14.99 8.52
CA LEU A 575 50.00 -15.76 7.59
C LEU A 575 51.48 -15.48 7.84
N ASN A 576 52.30 -16.52 7.73
CA ASN A 576 53.74 -16.39 7.86
C ASN A 576 54.36 -15.60 6.70
N PRO A 577 55.47 -14.88 6.90
CA PRO A 577 56.18 -14.21 5.82
C PRO A 577 56.85 -15.22 4.89
N TYR A 578 57.01 -14.84 3.63
CA TYR A 578 57.72 -15.60 2.61
C TYR A 578 59.02 -14.90 2.22
N VAL A 579 60.12 -15.65 2.11
CA VAL A 579 61.38 -15.17 1.55
C VAL A 579 61.73 -15.98 0.31
N ASP A 580 61.76 -15.32 -0.85
CA ASP A 580 62.01 -15.94 -2.17
C ASP A 580 61.15 -17.19 -2.45
N GLY A 581 59.85 -17.11 -2.11
CA GLY A 581 58.90 -18.22 -2.30
C GLY A 581 58.95 -19.30 -1.23
N ARG A 582 59.77 -19.14 -0.15
CA ARG A 582 59.80 -20.06 0.97
C ARG A 582 59.14 -19.45 2.18
N GLU A 583 58.21 -20.16 2.76
CA GLU A 583 57.56 -19.76 4.01
C GLU A 583 58.57 -19.77 5.16
N VAL A 584 58.58 -18.71 5.97
CA VAL A 584 59.37 -18.62 7.21
C VAL A 584 58.44 -18.98 8.36
N GLU A 585 58.50 -20.24 8.79
CA GLU A 585 57.62 -20.78 9.83
C GLU A 585 57.79 -20.05 11.16
N ALA A 586 56.65 -19.69 11.77
CA ALA A 586 56.57 -19.20 13.14
C ALA A 586 55.73 -20.16 14.01
N PRO A 587 56.07 -20.28 15.31
CA PRO A 587 55.20 -21.00 16.24
C PRO A 587 53.83 -20.36 16.28
N GLY A 588 52.77 -21.19 16.29
CA GLY A 588 51.39 -20.72 16.39
C GLY A 588 51.17 -19.85 17.63
N ALA A 589 50.57 -18.70 17.44
CA ALA A 589 50.19 -17.77 18.50
C ALA A 589 48.73 -17.33 18.35
N LEU A 590 48.11 -16.91 19.46
CA LEU A 590 46.74 -16.39 19.42
C LEU A 590 46.70 -15.02 18.72
N PRO A 591 45.64 -14.73 17.98
CA PRO A 591 45.39 -13.38 17.47
C PRO A 591 45.34 -12.33 18.59
N LEU A 592 45.57 -11.07 18.21
CA LEU A 592 45.49 -9.92 19.11
C LEU A 592 44.06 -9.72 19.62
N GLY A 593 43.90 -9.23 20.84
CA GLY A 593 42.61 -8.89 21.47
C GLY A 593 41.90 -10.08 22.12
N ILE A 594 42.54 -11.26 22.22
CA ILE A 594 41.94 -12.46 22.84
C ILE A 594 42.38 -12.60 24.32
N LYS A 595 43.67 -12.49 24.61
CA LYS A 595 44.22 -12.78 25.93
C LYS A 595 45.29 -11.77 26.34
N ALA A 596 45.23 -11.25 27.58
CA ALA A 596 46.08 -10.16 28.03
C ALA A 596 47.54 -10.60 28.28
N ASP A 597 47.73 -11.84 28.75
CA ASP A 597 49.04 -12.43 29.08
C ASP A 597 49.67 -13.22 27.92
N GLN A 598 49.17 -13.00 26.69
CA GLN A 598 49.76 -13.56 25.49
C GLN A 598 51.09 -12.87 25.18
N THR A 599 52.14 -13.65 24.95
CA THR A 599 53.45 -13.20 24.47
C THR A 599 53.68 -13.70 23.05
N TYR A 600 54.29 -12.87 22.23
CA TYR A 600 54.63 -13.22 20.84
C TYR A 600 56.14 -13.48 20.73
N ASN A 601 56.51 -14.59 20.08
CA ASN A 601 57.92 -14.98 19.95
C ASN A 601 58.62 -14.09 18.91
N LEU A 602 59.78 -13.57 19.26
CA LEU A 602 60.67 -12.88 18.34
C LEU A 602 61.50 -13.89 17.58
N LEU A 603 61.37 -13.92 16.28
CA LEU A 603 62.16 -14.74 15.36
C LEU A 603 63.10 -13.84 14.56
N THR A 604 64.26 -14.37 14.16
CA THR A 604 65.25 -13.60 13.41
C THR A 604 65.71 -14.35 12.18
N GLY A 605 66.13 -13.62 11.17
CA GLY A 605 66.68 -14.16 9.92
C GLY A 605 67.52 -13.12 9.21
N HIS A 606 68.04 -13.48 8.05
CA HIS A 606 68.83 -12.60 7.20
C HIS A 606 68.31 -12.58 5.79
N LEU A 607 68.16 -11.39 5.20
CA LEU A 607 67.74 -11.14 3.83
C LEU A 607 68.96 -10.74 3.02
N GLU A 608 69.32 -11.56 2.04
CA GLU A 608 70.43 -11.25 1.15
C GLU A 608 70.02 -10.21 0.09
N THR A 609 70.97 -9.49 -0.46
CA THR A 609 70.72 -8.53 -1.55
C THR A 609 70.09 -9.24 -2.75
N GLY A 610 68.95 -8.74 -3.22
CA GLY A 610 68.18 -9.34 -4.30
C GLY A 610 67.08 -10.30 -3.86
N GLN A 611 67.08 -10.74 -2.58
CA GLN A 611 65.94 -11.51 -2.03
C GLN A 611 64.77 -10.62 -1.68
N ARG A 612 63.59 -11.19 -1.78
CA ARG A 612 62.31 -10.51 -1.51
C ARG A 612 61.58 -11.16 -0.32
N LEU A 613 61.20 -10.34 0.65
CA LEU A 613 60.34 -10.72 1.74
C LEU A 613 58.91 -10.27 1.44
N VAL A 614 57.96 -11.19 1.49
CA VAL A 614 56.53 -10.94 1.16
C VAL A 614 55.63 -11.28 2.33
N LEU A 615 54.71 -10.37 2.66
CA LEU A 615 53.61 -10.53 3.60
C LEU A 615 52.29 -10.49 2.85
N LEU A 616 51.36 -11.37 3.21
CA LEU A 616 50.09 -11.57 2.52
C LEU A 616 48.97 -11.64 3.55
N SER A 617 47.78 -11.12 3.23
CA SER A 617 46.56 -11.49 3.93
C SER A 617 45.96 -12.81 3.38
N ASP A 618 45.03 -13.40 4.14
CA ASP A 618 44.33 -14.64 3.76
C ASP A 618 43.49 -14.54 2.51
N GLY A 619 43.04 -13.34 2.13
CA GLY A 619 42.33 -13.10 0.89
C GLY A 619 43.09 -13.54 -0.37
N VAL A 620 44.45 -13.72 -0.30
CA VAL A 620 45.23 -14.26 -1.43
C VAL A 620 44.98 -15.77 -1.56
N PRO A 621 45.31 -16.64 -0.58
CA PRO A 621 45.05 -18.08 -0.71
C PRO A 621 43.60 -18.46 -0.71
N GLU A 622 42.72 -17.66 -0.11
CA GLU A 622 41.28 -17.88 -0.06
C GLU A 622 40.52 -17.40 -1.29
N ALA A 623 41.16 -16.71 -2.23
CA ALA A 623 40.57 -16.35 -3.51
C ALA A 623 39.95 -17.58 -4.18
N ARG A 624 38.70 -17.47 -4.68
CA ARG A 624 37.91 -18.62 -5.06
C ARG A 624 37.29 -18.48 -6.45
N ALA A 625 37.55 -19.47 -7.30
CA ALA A 625 36.88 -19.65 -8.56
C ALA A 625 35.87 -20.80 -8.47
N LYS A 626 34.56 -20.53 -8.52
CA LYS A 626 33.49 -21.53 -8.32
C LYS A 626 33.58 -22.22 -6.95
N LYS A 627 34.17 -23.43 -6.89
CA LYS A 627 34.37 -24.23 -5.67
C LYS A 627 35.83 -24.47 -5.33
N GLN A 628 36.76 -23.92 -6.12
CA GLN A 628 38.21 -24.15 -5.96
C GLN A 628 38.86 -22.93 -5.36
N LEU A 629 39.60 -23.09 -4.28
CA LEU A 629 40.47 -22.06 -3.70
C LEU A 629 41.78 -21.93 -4.52
N LEU A 630 42.37 -20.75 -4.52
CA LEU A 630 43.70 -20.53 -5.05
C LEU A 630 44.69 -21.43 -4.32
N GLY A 631 44.61 -21.49 -2.98
CA GLY A 631 45.30 -22.42 -2.10
C GLY A 631 46.75 -22.01 -1.78
N PHE A 632 47.32 -22.64 -0.74
CA PHE A 632 48.68 -22.34 -0.26
C PHE A 632 49.75 -22.84 -1.23
N ASP A 633 49.49 -23.90 -1.99
CA ASP A 633 50.51 -24.49 -2.89
C ASP A 633 50.97 -23.49 -3.96
N LYS A 634 50.08 -22.61 -4.42
CA LYS A 634 50.39 -21.57 -5.40
C LYS A 634 51.13 -20.38 -4.85
N LEU A 635 51.11 -20.17 -3.53
CA LEU A 635 51.80 -19.05 -2.90
C LEU A 635 53.32 -19.12 -3.10
N VAL A 636 53.93 -20.33 -3.14
CA VAL A 636 55.38 -20.56 -3.41
C VAL A 636 55.81 -19.91 -4.74
N GLU A 637 54.96 -19.98 -5.77
CA GLU A 637 55.24 -19.38 -7.07
C GLU A 637 54.87 -17.88 -7.08
N LEU A 638 53.70 -17.54 -6.53
CA LEU A 638 53.19 -16.19 -6.54
C LEU A 638 54.04 -15.21 -5.74
N THR A 639 54.61 -15.61 -4.58
CA THR A 639 55.40 -14.74 -3.72
C THR A 639 56.80 -14.38 -4.31
N ARG A 640 57.14 -14.90 -5.49
CA ARG A 640 58.27 -14.44 -6.29
C ARG A 640 57.94 -13.24 -7.21
N LEU A 641 56.66 -12.94 -7.37
CA LEU A 641 56.16 -11.83 -8.21
C LEU A 641 56.14 -10.51 -7.42
N GLY A 642 55.84 -9.40 -8.10
CA GLY A 642 55.57 -8.11 -7.48
C GLY A 642 54.25 -8.09 -6.71
N ALA A 643 54.15 -7.18 -5.71
CA ALA A 643 52.96 -7.10 -4.88
C ALA A 643 51.68 -6.86 -5.70
N GLY A 644 51.75 -6.03 -6.74
CA GLY A 644 50.64 -5.79 -7.66
C GLY A 644 50.25 -7.03 -8.43
N GLU A 645 51.21 -7.78 -8.97
CA GLU A 645 50.98 -9.00 -9.75
C GLU A 645 50.35 -10.11 -8.90
N ILE A 646 50.79 -10.27 -7.65
CA ILE A 646 50.18 -11.21 -6.70
C ILE A 646 48.69 -10.85 -6.44
N ALA A 647 48.45 -9.57 -6.14
CA ALA A 647 47.09 -9.10 -5.87
C ALA A 647 46.17 -9.25 -7.09
N ASP A 648 46.66 -8.95 -8.26
CA ASP A 648 45.89 -9.08 -9.54
C ASP A 648 45.64 -10.56 -9.86
N ALA A 649 46.58 -11.47 -9.59
CA ALA A 649 46.38 -12.91 -9.75
C ALA A 649 45.27 -13.45 -8.83
N ALA A 650 45.26 -13.05 -7.58
CA ALA A 650 44.24 -13.43 -6.60
C ALA A 650 42.84 -12.82 -6.97
N GLN A 651 42.83 -11.55 -7.33
CA GLN A 651 41.61 -10.85 -7.73
C GLN A 651 40.98 -11.45 -9.00
N ASN A 652 41.78 -11.75 -10.00
CA ASN A 652 41.32 -12.37 -11.25
C ASN A 652 40.89 -13.82 -11.06
N PHE A 653 41.44 -14.53 -10.09
CA PHE A 653 41.01 -15.87 -9.73
C PHE A 653 39.61 -15.85 -9.08
N GLY A 654 39.31 -14.85 -8.27
CA GLY A 654 37.98 -14.63 -7.68
C GLY A 654 38.07 -14.15 -6.24
N GLN A 655 37.93 -12.84 -6.04
CA GLN A 655 38.03 -12.21 -4.73
C GLN A 655 36.78 -12.44 -3.87
N GLU A 656 36.93 -13.00 -2.67
CA GLU A 656 35.88 -13.12 -1.64
C GLU A 656 36.20 -12.33 -0.37
N ASP A 657 37.48 -12.05 -0.09
CA ASP A 657 37.91 -11.23 1.03
C ASP A 657 38.92 -10.15 0.61
N ASP A 658 39.31 -9.29 1.55
CA ASP A 658 40.30 -8.24 1.31
C ASP A 658 41.65 -8.85 0.90
N ILE A 659 42.32 -8.29 -0.08
CA ILE A 659 43.61 -8.72 -0.54
C ILE A 659 44.64 -7.65 -0.19
N THR A 660 45.58 -8.02 0.69
CA THR A 660 46.73 -7.19 1.06
C THR A 660 47.99 -7.92 0.78
N VAL A 661 48.88 -7.28 0.02
CA VAL A 661 50.22 -7.79 -0.29
C VAL A 661 51.23 -6.69 -0.02
N LEU A 662 52.29 -7.03 0.70
CA LEU A 662 53.44 -6.18 0.93
C LEU A 662 54.70 -6.95 0.56
N ALA A 663 55.49 -6.46 -0.38
CA ALA A 663 56.76 -7.02 -0.80
C ALA A 663 57.91 -6.04 -0.50
N LEU A 664 58.96 -6.53 0.09
CA LEU A 664 60.12 -5.76 0.54
C LEU A 664 61.41 -6.38 0.05
N ALA A 665 62.31 -5.57 -0.48
CA ALA A 665 63.71 -5.96 -0.79
C ALA A 665 64.69 -4.87 -0.33
N LEU A 666 65.94 -5.24 -0.13
CA LEU A 666 67.02 -4.26 0.09
C LEU A 666 67.30 -3.56 -1.26
N ALA A 667 67.43 -2.18 -1.23
CA ALA A 667 67.65 -1.37 -2.41
C ALA A 667 69.10 -1.31 -2.84
#